data_97848968f8626c478a0b55ff9c3ad6ad
#
_entry.id   97848968f8626c478a0b55ff9c3ad6ad
#
_cell.length_a   1.000
_cell.length_b   1.000
_cell.length_c   1.000
_cell.angle_alpha   90.00
_cell.angle_beta   90.00
_cell.angle_gamma   90.00
#
_symmetry.space_group_name_H-M   'P 1'
#
loop_
_entity.id
_entity.type
_entity.pdbx_description
1 polymer ?
#
loop_
_entity_poly.entity_id
_entity_poly.type
_entity_poly.pdbx_seq_one_letter_code
_entity_poly.pdbx_strand_id
1 'polypeptide(L)'
;MPLHRITGGVLLIAAAGAGAADTPPIQQVQIGGARADQRQRETTTAIVVNHDELVRQGDQTLADVLKRLPGISISGAPGQGGAISMRGLGNGYTQIMLNGESVAAGFSLDSIAPEMIERVEIMRSATAEFSNQAVAGAINVVLKKAVKRGQRSLSAGVARQAGATTPTLTAQLSDQRKSLSYSLAATVTRKRTEMPYTEWEQQHGGTDRAPPRLLLLRRTRHTESGRTDALTLTPRLSWTLAGGDTVSWQSFVNLRRVDNQHRADETAIVGDNSEYPRNVADFKADFTMLRSDLTWTHLMRNGDKLETKLGVNSNRRSGSFDFYGMDVDGNAKERHLVDSGPTENSATASGTYRHPVGERHALALGWDISRAARSEDRNERIFSASGEQTSASNADYRANVDRLAFFVQDEWEATQNYSLYLGLRHERLKTASRAEAANTPDALDVRSAVWSPSLQSRYVLANKDVLRLAISRTYKAPLLAKLVPRRYVNDNNNNPTNPDEQGNPNLRPELAWGLDAAYEHYLGNGALVGVSTYLRRIRDVTVTRLFEQDGGWVEAPFNNGNASTRGVGLETKLPLRRLLPSAPAVDLRANLARNWSRIDNVPGPDNRLETQTPFTANLGADYRLERMALTVGGNLNYQAGGPVRQAAQVKLGRSAKRELDLYALWKIDTKTQLRVAGSNLLRQTATEWHDYIDVDSIRRRTTVTPSAATLRIVLEHQL
;
A
#
# COMPACT_ATOMS: atom_id res chain seq x y z
N MET A 1 29.53 -25.15 -10.69
CA MET A 1 29.78 -26.15 -11.75
C MET A 1 28.57 -26.28 -12.64
N PRO A 2 28.66 -26.34 -13.98
CA PRO A 2 29.32 -25.40 -14.88
C PRO A 2 28.36 -24.41 -15.54
N LEU A 3 28.90 -23.28 -16.00
CA LEU A 3 28.21 -22.26 -16.80
C LEU A 3 27.75 -22.82 -18.16
N HIS A 4 26.48 -22.73 -18.49
CA HIS A 4 26.00 -22.86 -19.87
C HIS A 4 25.87 -21.47 -20.51
N ARG A 5 26.65 -21.25 -21.55
CA ARG A 5 26.63 -20.08 -22.43
C ARG A 5 25.29 -20.04 -23.19
N ILE A 6 24.58 -18.92 -23.09
CA ILE A 6 23.49 -18.58 -24.00
C ILE A 6 24.03 -17.50 -24.94
N THR A 7 24.30 -17.88 -26.17
CA THR A 7 24.55 -17.00 -27.33
C THR A 7 23.18 -16.54 -27.85
N GLY A 8 22.79 -15.29 -27.58
CA GLY A 8 21.64 -14.64 -28.17
C GLY A 8 22.08 -13.72 -29.33
N GLY A 9 21.59 -14.03 -30.53
CA GLY A 9 21.84 -13.23 -31.74
C GLY A 9 21.13 -11.88 -31.69
N VAL A 10 21.89 -10.82 -31.98
CA VAL A 10 21.39 -9.44 -32.16
C VAL A 10 20.92 -9.31 -33.60
N LEU A 11 19.63 -9.04 -33.81
CA LEU A 11 19.09 -8.68 -35.12
C LEU A 11 19.33 -7.18 -35.39
N LEU A 12 20.27 -6.88 -36.29
CA LEU A 12 20.47 -5.54 -36.83
C LEU A 12 19.47 -5.33 -37.98
N ILE A 13 18.54 -4.36 -37.82
CA ILE A 13 17.72 -3.86 -38.92
C ILE A 13 18.36 -2.59 -39.46
N ALA A 14 18.85 -2.64 -40.70
CA ALA A 14 19.35 -1.51 -41.43
C ALA A 14 18.19 -0.63 -41.93
N ALA A 15 18.19 0.65 -41.60
CA ALA A 15 17.25 1.64 -42.14
C ALA A 15 17.87 2.37 -43.33
N ALA A 16 17.18 2.30 -44.48
CA ALA A 16 17.52 3.10 -45.67
C ALA A 16 16.95 4.52 -45.53
N GLY A 17 17.75 5.51 -45.88
CA GLY A 17 17.37 6.92 -45.79
C GLY A 17 16.42 7.37 -46.91
N ALA A 18 15.49 8.25 -46.60
CA ALA A 18 14.74 9.09 -47.53
C ALA A 18 14.64 10.52 -46.96
N GLY A 19 14.71 11.48 -47.87
CA GLY A 19 15.04 12.87 -47.62
C GLY A 19 14.05 13.70 -46.82
N ALA A 20 14.57 14.80 -46.31
CA ALA A 20 13.93 15.77 -45.44
C ALA A 20 12.88 16.61 -46.16
N ALA A 21 11.68 16.73 -45.49
CA ALA A 21 10.80 17.88 -45.64
C ALA A 21 10.73 18.57 -44.28
N ASP A 22 10.98 19.88 -44.25
CA ASP A 22 10.87 20.71 -43.07
C ASP A 22 9.42 20.75 -42.58
N THR A 23 9.14 20.04 -41.50
CA THR A 23 7.90 20.20 -40.70
C THR A 23 8.24 20.95 -39.40
N PRO A 24 7.44 21.94 -38.99
CA PRO A 24 7.73 22.67 -37.75
C PRO A 24 7.69 21.71 -36.54
N PRO A 25 8.55 21.96 -35.53
CA PRO A 25 8.63 21.08 -34.37
C PRO A 25 7.29 21.04 -33.67
N ILE A 26 6.72 19.84 -33.52
CA ILE A 26 5.57 19.59 -32.65
C ILE A 26 5.96 20.11 -31.27
N GLN A 27 5.30 21.16 -30.83
CA GLN A 27 5.46 21.69 -29.49
C GLN A 27 5.21 20.54 -28.50
N GLN A 28 6.28 20.12 -27.80
CA GLN A 28 6.09 19.45 -26.55
C GLN A 28 5.09 20.28 -25.76
N VAL A 29 3.91 19.74 -25.48
CA VAL A 29 2.96 20.36 -24.57
C VAL A 29 3.65 20.36 -23.20
N GLN A 30 4.44 21.39 -22.93
CA GLN A 30 4.80 21.74 -21.57
C GLN A 30 3.49 22.16 -20.91
N ILE A 31 2.96 21.23 -20.10
CA ILE A 31 1.72 21.43 -19.36
C ILE A 31 2.00 22.46 -18.26
N GLY A 32 2.01 23.72 -18.63
CA GLY A 32 1.96 24.90 -17.77
C GLY A 32 0.54 25.43 -17.58
N GLY A 33 -0.48 24.62 -17.84
CA GLY A 33 -1.87 24.93 -17.57
C GLY A 33 -2.21 24.80 -16.08
N ALA A 34 -3.19 25.58 -15.61
CA ALA A 34 -3.69 25.47 -14.25
C ALA A 34 -4.07 24.01 -13.92
N ARG A 35 -3.71 23.52 -12.72
CA ARG A 35 -3.78 22.11 -12.28
C ARG A 35 -5.15 21.44 -12.46
N ALA A 36 -6.23 22.21 -12.48
CA ALA A 36 -7.58 21.74 -12.79
C ALA A 36 -7.74 21.32 -14.26
N ASP A 37 -7.00 21.94 -15.18
CA ASP A 37 -7.10 21.68 -16.63
C ASP A 37 -6.51 20.33 -17.02
N GLN A 38 -5.50 19.82 -16.31
CA GLN A 38 -4.90 18.52 -16.62
C GLN A 38 -5.88 17.39 -16.37
N ARG A 39 -6.49 17.29 -15.18
CA ARG A 39 -7.49 16.25 -14.87
C ARG A 39 -8.68 16.33 -15.84
N GLN A 40 -9.10 17.53 -16.19
CA GLN A 40 -10.21 17.73 -17.12
C GLN A 40 -9.88 17.22 -18.53
N ARG A 41 -8.63 17.29 -18.98
CA ARG A 41 -8.18 16.90 -20.34
C ARG A 41 -7.82 15.42 -20.46
N GLU A 42 -7.33 14.79 -19.41
CA GLU A 42 -6.94 13.39 -19.46
C GLU A 42 -8.15 12.47 -19.67
N THR A 43 -8.05 11.51 -20.60
CA THR A 43 -9.08 10.51 -20.86
C THR A 43 -9.14 9.48 -19.74
N THR A 44 -8.00 9.12 -19.17
CA THR A 44 -7.88 8.16 -18.08
C THR A 44 -8.38 8.75 -16.75
N THR A 45 -9.00 7.91 -15.93
CA THR A 45 -9.52 8.32 -14.60
C THR A 45 -8.39 8.35 -13.56
N ALA A 46 -7.48 9.31 -13.68
CA ALA A 46 -6.41 9.53 -12.72
C ALA A 46 -6.62 10.84 -11.92
N ILE A 47 -6.30 10.80 -10.62
CA ILE A 47 -6.21 11.99 -9.77
C ILE A 47 -4.74 12.21 -9.47
N VAL A 48 -4.23 13.39 -9.83
CA VAL A 48 -2.84 13.77 -9.56
C VAL A 48 -2.81 14.75 -8.40
N VAL A 49 -2.08 14.41 -7.33
CA VAL A 49 -1.84 15.25 -6.16
C VAL A 49 -0.38 15.67 -6.17
N ASN A 50 -0.12 16.95 -6.36
CA ASN A 50 1.23 17.49 -6.52
C ASN A 50 1.91 17.78 -5.19
N HIS A 51 3.24 17.94 -5.23
CA HIS A 51 4.11 18.19 -4.08
C HIS A 51 3.57 19.23 -3.10
N ASP A 52 3.19 20.43 -3.60
CA ASP A 52 2.70 21.52 -2.74
C ASP A 52 1.43 21.16 -1.95
N GLU A 53 0.58 20.30 -2.51
CA GLU A 53 -0.62 19.82 -1.84
C GLU A 53 -0.27 18.73 -0.80
N LEU A 54 0.72 17.90 -1.10
CA LEU A 54 1.21 16.84 -0.22
C LEU A 54 1.86 17.39 1.06
N VAL A 55 2.73 18.41 0.91
CA VAL A 55 3.51 18.95 2.06
C VAL A 55 2.78 20.05 2.83
N ARG A 56 1.65 20.56 2.31
CA ARG A 56 0.93 21.69 2.91
C ARG A 56 0.53 21.43 4.36
N GLN A 57 0.19 20.21 4.71
CA GLN A 57 -0.47 19.85 5.96
C GLN A 57 0.50 19.30 7.03
N GLY A 58 1.80 19.34 6.78
CA GLY A 58 2.80 18.94 7.77
C GLY A 58 2.90 17.44 8.05
N ASP A 59 2.45 16.62 7.11
CA ASP A 59 2.57 15.17 7.18
C ASP A 59 4.04 14.74 7.21
N GLN A 60 4.35 13.69 7.96
CA GLN A 60 5.72 13.12 8.00
C GLN A 60 5.86 11.88 7.16
N THR A 61 4.75 11.21 6.89
CA THR A 61 4.76 9.95 6.15
C THR A 61 3.84 10.05 4.94
N LEU A 62 4.13 9.24 3.94
CA LEU A 62 3.24 9.09 2.80
C LEU A 62 1.87 8.58 3.24
N ALA A 63 1.80 7.73 4.25
CA ALA A 63 0.53 7.23 4.79
C ALA A 63 -0.36 8.36 5.34
N ASP A 64 0.23 9.33 6.06
CA ASP A 64 -0.50 10.51 6.54
C ASP A 64 -1.11 11.33 5.41
N VAL A 65 -0.37 11.48 4.30
CA VAL A 65 -0.85 12.15 3.09
C VAL A 65 -2.00 11.38 2.45
N LEU A 66 -1.80 10.08 2.23
CA LEU A 66 -2.74 9.25 1.48
C LEU A 66 -4.10 9.11 2.17
N LYS A 67 -4.16 9.10 3.51
CA LYS A 67 -5.44 8.99 4.26
C LYS A 67 -6.42 10.13 3.98
N ARG A 68 -5.96 11.26 3.41
CA ARG A 68 -6.79 12.43 3.07
C ARG A 68 -7.27 12.44 1.63
N LEU A 69 -6.76 11.54 0.80
CA LEU A 69 -7.06 11.52 -0.62
C LEU A 69 -8.38 10.78 -0.91
N PRO A 70 -9.07 11.15 -1.99
CA PRO A 70 -10.38 10.59 -2.33
C PRO A 70 -10.35 9.08 -2.52
N GLY A 71 -11.23 8.37 -1.81
CA GLY A 71 -11.41 6.94 -1.94
C GLY A 71 -10.29 6.10 -1.33
N ILE A 72 -9.36 6.70 -0.58
CA ILE A 72 -8.29 6.01 0.14
C ILE A 72 -8.64 5.91 1.62
N SER A 73 -8.29 4.77 2.22
CA SER A 73 -8.38 4.53 3.66
C SER A 73 -7.16 3.74 4.14
N ILE A 74 -6.82 3.90 5.43
CA ILE A 74 -5.70 3.20 6.08
C ILE A 74 -6.26 2.38 7.23
N SER A 75 -5.98 1.07 7.22
CA SER A 75 -6.39 0.15 8.28
C SER A 75 -5.62 0.38 9.59
N GLY A 76 -5.91 -0.40 10.62
CA GLY A 76 -5.25 -0.33 11.94
C GLY A 76 -5.88 0.67 12.89
N ALA A 77 -5.41 0.67 14.14
CA ALA A 77 -5.91 1.54 15.20
C ALA A 77 -5.63 3.03 14.89
N PRO A 78 -6.45 3.96 15.42
CA PRO A 78 -6.24 5.38 15.24
C PRO A 78 -4.85 5.84 15.68
N GLY A 79 -4.20 6.69 14.88
CA GLY A 79 -2.84 7.18 15.15
C GLY A 79 -1.71 6.16 14.93
N GLN A 80 -2.05 4.98 14.41
CA GLN A 80 -1.09 3.95 13.97
C GLN A 80 -1.11 3.83 12.45
N GLY A 81 0.04 3.47 11.86
CA GLY A 81 0.12 3.12 10.45
C GLY A 81 -0.60 1.80 10.15
N GLY A 82 -0.92 1.57 8.88
CA GLY A 82 -1.59 0.35 8.45
C GLY A 82 -1.58 0.17 6.94
N ALA A 83 -2.24 -0.88 6.46
CA ALA A 83 -2.35 -1.14 5.03
C ALA A 83 -3.25 -0.10 4.35
N ILE A 84 -2.79 0.37 3.19
CA ILE A 84 -3.55 1.31 2.35
C ILE A 84 -4.56 0.53 1.52
N SER A 85 -5.75 1.07 1.43
CA SER A 85 -6.83 0.54 0.61
C SER A 85 -7.50 1.61 -0.22
N MET A 86 -7.84 1.28 -1.46
CA MET A 86 -8.74 2.06 -2.31
C MET A 86 -10.13 1.41 -2.31
N ARG A 87 -11.19 2.24 -2.30
CA ARG A 87 -12.57 1.73 -2.30
C ARG A 87 -12.86 0.78 -1.13
N GLY A 88 -12.09 0.96 -0.05
CA GLY A 88 -12.12 0.08 1.11
C GLY A 88 -11.47 -1.29 0.90
N LEU A 89 -10.86 -1.58 -0.25
CA LEU A 89 -10.22 -2.86 -0.57
C LEU A 89 -8.69 -2.75 -0.44
N GLY A 90 -8.13 -3.39 0.58
CA GLY A 90 -6.69 -3.53 0.84
C GLY A 90 -6.15 -4.90 0.39
N ASN A 91 -5.10 -5.39 1.05
CA ASN A 91 -4.55 -6.76 0.95
C ASN A 91 -4.36 -7.27 -0.49
N GLY A 92 -3.65 -6.50 -1.33
CA GLY A 92 -3.35 -6.85 -2.71
C GLY A 92 -4.43 -6.47 -3.74
N TYR A 93 -5.59 -5.95 -3.32
CA TYR A 93 -6.56 -5.37 -4.25
C TYR A 93 -6.18 -3.96 -4.70
N THR A 94 -5.45 -3.22 -3.86
CA THR A 94 -4.87 -1.91 -4.18
C THR A 94 -3.38 -2.10 -4.50
N GLN A 95 -2.96 -1.69 -5.68
CA GLN A 95 -1.56 -1.73 -6.07
C GLN A 95 -0.86 -0.44 -5.63
N ILE A 96 0.27 -0.58 -4.97
CA ILE A 96 1.16 0.55 -4.66
C ILE A 96 2.35 0.48 -5.61
N MET A 97 2.66 1.61 -6.24
CA MET A 97 3.80 1.74 -7.15
C MET A 97 4.71 2.89 -6.73
N LEU A 98 5.99 2.73 -6.99
CA LEU A 98 7.00 3.77 -6.86
C LEU A 98 7.61 4.02 -8.25
N ASN A 99 7.41 5.22 -8.79
CA ASN A 99 7.83 5.59 -10.14
C ASN A 99 7.32 4.64 -11.24
N GLY A 100 6.06 4.19 -11.12
CA GLY A 100 5.39 3.31 -12.08
C GLY A 100 5.64 1.81 -11.90
N GLU A 101 6.45 1.41 -10.92
CA GLU A 101 6.74 0.01 -10.66
C GLU A 101 6.16 -0.46 -9.32
N SER A 102 5.63 -1.67 -9.26
CA SER A 102 5.10 -2.25 -8.03
C SER A 102 6.16 -2.33 -6.93
N VAL A 103 5.79 -1.93 -5.72
CA VAL A 103 6.65 -2.10 -4.55
C VAL A 103 6.57 -3.54 -4.03
N ALA A 104 7.68 -4.03 -3.46
CA ALA A 104 7.72 -5.36 -2.85
C ALA A 104 6.81 -5.47 -1.62
N ALA A 105 6.38 -6.69 -1.29
CA ALA A 105 5.65 -6.96 -0.07
C ALA A 105 6.48 -6.53 1.16
N GLY A 106 5.83 -5.89 2.14
CA GLY A 106 6.51 -5.38 3.33
C GLY A 106 7.19 -4.01 3.16
N PHE A 107 7.06 -3.37 1.99
CA PHE A 107 7.47 -1.99 1.81
C PHE A 107 6.71 -1.06 2.77
N SER A 108 7.46 -0.35 3.60
CA SER A 108 6.87 0.62 4.53
C SER A 108 6.72 1.98 3.86
N LEU A 109 5.47 2.42 3.67
CA LEU A 109 5.17 3.76 3.17
C LEU A 109 5.64 4.87 4.10
N ASP A 110 5.82 4.57 5.38
CA ASP A 110 6.40 5.48 6.36
C ASP A 110 7.89 5.76 6.11
N SER A 111 8.54 4.99 5.23
CA SER A 111 9.93 5.22 4.84
C SER A 111 10.09 6.35 3.81
N ILE A 112 9.01 6.82 3.18
CA ILE A 112 9.03 7.91 2.20
C ILE A 112 8.54 9.20 2.88
N ALA A 113 9.45 10.15 3.05
CA ALA A 113 9.08 11.48 3.51
C ALA A 113 8.36 12.25 2.39
N PRO A 114 7.25 12.99 2.69
CA PRO A 114 6.49 13.75 1.70
C PRO A 114 7.34 14.73 0.90
N GLU A 115 8.40 15.26 1.48
CA GLU A 115 9.36 16.17 0.86
C GLU A 115 10.09 15.55 -0.34
N MET A 116 10.23 14.21 -0.39
CA MET A 116 10.85 13.46 -1.50
C MET A 116 9.90 13.24 -2.68
N ILE A 117 8.58 13.46 -2.50
CA ILE A 117 7.56 13.13 -3.47
C ILE A 117 7.31 14.32 -4.39
N GLU A 118 7.32 14.10 -5.71
CA GLU A 118 6.90 15.09 -6.73
C GLU A 118 5.37 15.14 -6.83
N ARG A 119 4.75 13.97 -6.91
CA ARG A 119 3.30 13.81 -6.98
C ARG A 119 2.86 12.39 -6.63
N VAL A 120 1.60 12.27 -6.31
CA VAL A 120 0.92 10.97 -6.17
C VAL A 120 -0.17 10.89 -7.24
N GLU A 121 -0.20 9.79 -7.97
CA GLU A 121 -1.18 9.50 -9.01
C GLU A 121 -2.10 8.38 -8.51
N ILE A 122 -3.41 8.67 -8.42
CA ILE A 122 -4.42 7.71 -8.00
C ILE A 122 -5.17 7.25 -9.25
N MET A 123 -4.87 6.06 -9.73
CA MET A 123 -5.49 5.47 -10.92
C MET A 123 -6.70 4.63 -10.49
N ARG A 124 -7.89 5.10 -10.84
CA ARG A 124 -9.16 4.45 -10.51
C ARG A 124 -9.54 3.33 -11.48
N SER A 125 -9.05 3.40 -12.71
CA SER A 125 -9.26 2.40 -13.76
C SER A 125 -7.92 1.92 -14.30
N ALA A 126 -7.86 0.68 -14.74
CA ALA A 126 -6.64 0.08 -15.26
C ALA A 126 -6.32 0.63 -16.66
N THR A 127 -5.02 0.77 -16.96
CA THR A 127 -4.48 1.04 -18.29
C THR A 127 -3.58 -0.11 -18.73
N ALA A 128 -3.42 -0.31 -20.04
CA ALA A 128 -2.63 -1.43 -20.56
C ALA A 128 -1.12 -1.29 -20.27
N GLU A 129 -0.63 -0.07 -20.15
CA GLU A 129 0.78 0.23 -19.90
C GLU A 129 1.28 -0.29 -18.54
N PHE A 130 0.43 -0.23 -17.50
CA PHE A 130 0.79 -0.76 -16.18
C PHE A 130 0.25 -2.17 -15.97
N SER A 131 0.85 -2.89 -15.05
CA SER A 131 0.32 -4.20 -14.66
C SER A 131 -1.09 -4.07 -14.07
N ASN A 132 -2.01 -4.90 -14.57
CA ASN A 132 -3.41 -4.87 -14.16
C ASN A 132 -3.68 -5.66 -12.85
N GLN A 133 -2.68 -5.78 -11.98
CA GLN A 133 -2.78 -6.42 -10.66
C GLN A 133 -3.55 -5.59 -9.63
N ALA A 134 -4.48 -4.76 -10.06
CA ALA A 134 -5.15 -3.77 -9.22
C ALA A 134 -6.66 -3.80 -9.41
N VAL A 135 -7.36 -4.65 -8.68
CA VAL A 135 -8.84 -4.74 -8.75
C VAL A 135 -9.53 -3.47 -8.23
N ALA A 136 -8.98 -2.86 -7.19
CA ALA A 136 -9.50 -1.62 -6.61
C ALA A 136 -8.95 -0.36 -7.28
N GLY A 137 -7.79 -0.45 -7.91
CA GLY A 137 -7.04 0.64 -8.51
C GLY A 137 -5.59 0.67 -8.04
N ALA A 138 -4.81 1.63 -8.55
CA ALA A 138 -3.40 1.76 -8.24
C ALA A 138 -3.04 3.16 -7.72
N ILE A 139 -2.04 3.22 -6.84
CA ILE A 139 -1.47 4.46 -6.31
C ILE A 139 -0.01 4.48 -6.73
N ASN A 140 0.36 5.43 -7.59
CA ASN A 140 1.72 5.61 -8.05
C ASN A 140 2.37 6.81 -7.35
N VAL A 141 3.40 6.56 -6.56
CA VAL A 141 4.20 7.58 -5.89
C VAL A 141 5.36 7.94 -6.79
N VAL A 142 5.37 9.16 -7.31
CA VAL A 142 6.44 9.65 -8.17
C VAL A 142 7.38 10.52 -7.34
N LEU A 143 8.62 10.10 -7.24
CA LEU A 143 9.66 10.85 -6.52
C LEU A 143 10.13 12.05 -7.34
N LYS A 144 10.53 13.12 -6.65
CA LYS A 144 11.03 14.35 -7.27
C LYS A 144 12.13 14.07 -8.29
N LYS A 145 11.99 14.68 -9.46
CA LYS A 145 13.03 14.71 -10.49
C LYS A 145 14.12 15.68 -10.08
N ALA A 146 15.32 15.50 -10.67
CA ALA A 146 16.36 16.48 -10.51
C ALA A 146 15.91 17.83 -11.09
N VAL A 147 16.10 18.92 -10.33
CA VAL A 147 15.60 20.27 -10.68
C VAL A 147 16.62 21.04 -11.53
N LYS A 148 16.10 22.01 -12.33
CA LYS A 148 16.92 22.87 -13.19
C LYS A 148 17.72 23.95 -12.42
N ARG A 149 17.44 24.18 -11.13
CA ARG A 149 18.14 25.15 -10.27
C ARG A 149 18.63 24.45 -9.02
N GLY A 150 19.82 24.78 -8.57
CA GLY A 150 20.39 24.26 -7.33
C GLY A 150 19.45 24.52 -6.17
N GLN A 151 19.10 23.47 -5.44
CA GLN A 151 18.26 23.54 -4.26
C GLN A 151 18.91 22.74 -3.14
N ARG A 152 19.05 23.35 -1.97
CA ARG A 152 19.53 22.69 -0.77
C ARG A 152 18.52 22.98 0.33
N SER A 153 18.09 21.97 1.04
CA SER A 153 17.19 22.15 2.17
C SER A 153 17.55 21.22 3.32
N LEU A 154 17.29 21.69 4.52
CA LEU A 154 17.41 20.94 5.75
C LEU A 154 16.07 21.02 6.48
N SER A 155 15.56 19.87 6.90
CA SER A 155 14.34 19.77 7.71
C SER A 155 14.65 19.00 8.98
N ALA A 156 14.35 19.60 10.14
CA ALA A 156 14.49 18.96 11.45
C ALA A 156 13.12 18.90 12.11
N GLY A 157 12.73 17.71 12.53
CA GLY A 157 11.42 17.43 13.11
C GLY A 157 11.50 16.63 14.40
N VAL A 158 10.52 16.85 15.26
CA VAL A 158 10.28 16.03 16.44
C VAL A 158 8.80 15.74 16.57
N ALA A 159 8.47 14.47 16.80
CA ALA A 159 7.12 14.03 17.12
C ALA A 159 7.08 13.41 18.53
N ARG A 160 5.99 13.61 19.26
CA ARG A 160 5.75 13.00 20.58
C ARG A 160 4.39 12.32 20.61
N GLN A 161 4.40 11.02 20.96
CA GLN A 161 3.21 10.18 21.06
C GLN A 161 3.33 9.25 22.27
N ALA A 162 2.32 9.19 23.14
CA ALA A 162 2.30 8.32 24.32
C ALA A 162 3.58 8.42 25.18
N GLY A 163 4.16 9.62 25.35
CA GLY A 163 5.41 9.81 26.10
C GLY A 163 6.67 9.56 25.26
N ALA A 164 6.62 8.81 24.19
CA ALA A 164 7.75 8.52 23.31
C ALA A 164 8.05 9.67 22.34
N THR A 165 9.33 9.94 22.10
CA THR A 165 9.81 11.01 21.22
C THR A 165 10.48 10.42 19.99
N THR A 166 10.10 10.92 18.81
CA THR A 166 10.63 10.51 17.48
C THR A 166 11.28 11.70 16.80
N PRO A 167 12.61 11.88 16.89
CA PRO A 167 13.34 12.85 16.07
C PRO A 167 13.49 12.38 14.64
N THR A 168 13.43 13.31 13.69
CA THR A 168 13.64 13.10 12.25
C THR A 168 14.50 14.23 11.69
N LEU A 169 15.49 13.90 10.88
CA LEU A 169 16.31 14.85 10.13
C LEU A 169 16.30 14.47 8.66
N THR A 170 15.97 15.43 7.79
CA THR A 170 16.00 15.26 6.35
C THR A 170 16.88 16.33 5.72
N ALA A 171 17.83 15.91 4.89
CA ALA A 171 18.64 16.79 4.06
C ALA A 171 18.38 16.49 2.58
N GLN A 172 18.27 17.53 1.77
CA GLN A 172 18.07 17.41 0.32
C GLN A 172 19.05 18.33 -0.40
N LEU A 173 19.70 17.78 -1.42
CA LEU A 173 20.56 18.47 -2.36
C LEU A 173 20.11 18.14 -3.78
N SER A 174 19.94 19.14 -4.62
CA SER A 174 19.73 18.95 -6.05
C SER A 174 20.38 20.09 -6.81
N ASP A 175 20.95 19.77 -7.97
CA ASP A 175 21.58 20.75 -8.86
C ASP A 175 21.61 20.23 -10.30
N GLN A 176 21.89 21.11 -11.25
CA GLN A 176 22.10 20.79 -12.65
C GLN A 176 23.40 21.42 -13.16
N ARG A 177 24.25 20.60 -13.74
CA ARG A 177 25.48 21.04 -14.40
C ARG A 177 25.45 20.60 -15.87
N LYS A 178 25.31 21.56 -16.79
CA LYS A 178 25.20 21.27 -18.23
C LYS A 178 24.09 20.25 -18.52
N SER A 179 24.46 19.09 -19.04
CA SER A 179 23.56 17.97 -19.37
C SER A 179 23.26 17.01 -18.22
N LEU A 180 23.95 17.14 -17.08
CA LEU A 180 23.75 16.29 -15.91
C LEU A 180 22.93 17.02 -14.85
N SER A 181 21.80 16.45 -14.47
CA SER A 181 21.02 16.83 -13.29
C SER A 181 21.16 15.75 -12.22
N TYR A 182 21.30 16.15 -10.96
CA TYR A 182 21.40 15.21 -9.85
C TYR A 182 20.60 15.66 -8.65
N SER A 183 20.12 14.70 -7.87
CA SER A 183 19.55 14.96 -6.55
C SER A 183 19.88 13.83 -5.58
N LEU A 184 20.01 14.21 -4.31
CA LEU A 184 20.15 13.29 -3.19
C LEU A 184 19.28 13.80 -2.06
N ALA A 185 18.39 12.95 -1.55
CA ALA A 185 17.74 13.18 -0.27
C ALA A 185 18.14 12.07 0.70
N ALA A 186 18.35 12.47 1.97
CA ALA A 186 18.69 11.58 3.07
C ALA A 186 17.80 11.90 4.25
N THR A 187 17.16 10.87 4.83
CA THR A 187 16.34 11.00 6.05
C THR A 187 16.82 10.02 7.10
N VAL A 188 17.04 10.52 8.32
CA VAL A 188 17.33 9.70 9.51
C VAL A 188 16.18 9.86 10.48
N THR A 189 15.68 8.74 11.00
CA THR A 189 14.58 8.73 11.97
C THR A 189 14.90 7.74 13.09
N ARG A 190 14.62 8.12 14.33
CA ARG A 190 14.61 7.20 15.49
C ARG A 190 13.23 7.21 16.12
N LYS A 191 12.45 6.17 15.87
CA LYS A 191 11.11 6.01 16.43
C LYS A 191 11.16 5.14 17.68
N ARG A 192 10.48 5.58 18.73
CA ARG A 192 10.16 4.77 19.91
C ARG A 192 8.65 4.57 19.96
N THR A 193 8.23 3.39 20.36
CA THR A 193 6.82 3.02 20.49
C THR A 193 6.59 2.39 21.85
N GLU A 194 5.47 2.71 22.47
CA GLU A 194 4.94 2.03 23.64
C GLU A 194 3.43 1.91 23.43
N MET A 195 2.93 0.68 23.34
CA MET A 195 1.54 0.41 23.01
C MET A 195 0.99 -0.63 23.97
N PRO A 196 0.32 -0.19 25.05
CA PRO A 196 -0.45 -1.11 25.88
C PRO A 196 -1.76 -1.47 25.15
N TYR A 197 -2.18 -2.72 25.25
CA TYR A 197 -3.52 -3.15 24.86
C TYR A 197 -4.02 -4.25 25.78
N THR A 198 -5.34 -4.50 25.75
CA THR A 198 -5.97 -5.54 26.58
C THR A 198 -6.72 -6.49 25.66
N GLU A 199 -6.53 -7.76 25.91
CA GLU A 199 -7.27 -8.83 25.27
C GLU A 199 -8.22 -9.47 26.27
N TRP A 200 -9.44 -9.73 25.81
CA TRP A 200 -10.45 -10.49 26.51
C TRP A 200 -10.79 -11.72 25.71
N GLU A 201 -10.70 -12.88 26.31
CA GLU A 201 -11.15 -14.13 25.75
C GLU A 201 -12.29 -14.67 26.59
N GLN A 202 -13.40 -15.01 25.94
CA GLN A 202 -14.56 -15.57 26.59
C GLN A 202 -15.15 -16.72 25.78
N GLN A 203 -15.63 -17.76 26.48
CA GLN A 203 -16.33 -18.86 25.87
C GLN A 203 -17.63 -19.11 26.64
N HIS A 204 -18.72 -19.17 25.89
CA HIS A 204 -20.03 -19.56 26.40
C HIS A 204 -20.39 -20.89 25.78
N GLY A 205 -20.77 -21.86 26.64
CA GLY A 205 -21.38 -23.11 26.21
C GLY A 205 -22.91 -23.00 26.42
N GLY A 206 -23.65 -23.72 25.63
CA GLY A 206 -25.11 -23.80 25.70
C GLY A 206 -25.68 -24.06 24.32
N THR A 207 -26.78 -24.77 24.26
CA THR A 207 -27.57 -25.02 23.06
C THR A 207 -28.78 -24.09 23.05
N ASP A 208 -29.57 -24.07 21.98
CA ASP A 208 -30.86 -23.37 21.89
C ASP A 208 -31.86 -23.81 22.99
N ARG A 209 -31.58 -24.91 23.70
CA ARG A 209 -32.42 -25.50 24.74
C ARG A 209 -31.91 -25.28 26.18
N ALA A 210 -30.68 -24.72 26.35
CA ALA A 210 -30.10 -24.45 27.68
C ALA A 210 -29.53 -23.02 27.69
N PRO A 211 -29.70 -22.25 28.82
CA PRO A 211 -29.18 -20.90 28.92
C PRO A 211 -27.65 -20.89 28.72
N PRO A 212 -27.08 -19.90 28.07
CA PRO A 212 -25.66 -19.79 27.86
C PRO A 212 -24.90 -19.76 29.20
N ARG A 213 -23.97 -20.69 29.42
CA ARG A 213 -23.11 -20.73 30.59
C ARG A 213 -21.74 -20.21 30.23
N LEU A 214 -21.20 -19.29 31.01
CA LEU A 214 -19.82 -18.83 30.85
C LEU A 214 -18.87 -19.96 31.30
N LEU A 215 -18.07 -20.45 30.35
CA LEU A 215 -17.11 -21.55 30.56
C LEU A 215 -15.68 -21.01 30.72
N LEU A 216 -15.35 -19.90 30.04
CA LEU A 216 -14.04 -19.27 30.07
C LEU A 216 -14.20 -17.76 30.08
N LEU A 217 -13.42 -17.09 30.93
CA LEU A 217 -13.20 -15.64 30.87
C LEU A 217 -11.76 -15.35 31.28
N ARG A 218 -10.95 -14.89 30.35
CA ARG A 218 -9.55 -14.47 30.56
C ARG A 218 -9.39 -13.02 30.19
N ARG A 219 -8.51 -12.34 30.88
CA ARG A 219 -8.05 -11.02 30.57
C ARG A 219 -6.53 -11.03 30.47
N THR A 220 -5.98 -10.67 29.33
CA THR A 220 -4.54 -10.54 29.10
C THR A 220 -4.20 -9.07 28.91
N ARG A 221 -3.25 -8.55 29.69
CA ARG A 221 -2.66 -7.23 29.48
C ARG A 221 -1.40 -7.37 28.69
N HIS A 222 -1.32 -6.68 27.58
CA HIS A 222 -0.16 -6.66 26.70
C HIS A 222 0.51 -5.30 26.78
N THR A 223 1.83 -5.31 26.71
CA THR A 223 2.64 -4.10 26.51
C THR A 223 3.63 -4.39 25.38
N GLU A 224 3.52 -3.65 24.31
CA GLU A 224 4.48 -3.67 23.22
C GLU A 224 5.33 -2.40 23.31
N SER A 225 6.65 -2.57 23.49
CA SER A 225 7.61 -1.49 23.51
C SER A 225 8.65 -1.72 22.43
N GLY A 226 9.11 -0.65 21.76
CA GLY A 226 10.05 -0.84 20.68
C GLY A 226 10.81 0.40 20.28
N ARG A 227 11.91 0.13 19.58
CA ARG A 227 12.75 1.14 18.93
C ARG A 227 12.99 0.77 17.49
N THR A 228 12.84 1.74 16.61
CA THR A 228 13.18 1.61 15.19
C THR A 228 14.12 2.74 14.80
N ASP A 229 15.34 2.41 14.38
CA ASP A 229 16.28 3.35 13.77
C ASP A 229 16.23 3.14 12.25
N ALA A 230 16.09 4.21 11.47
CA ALA A 230 15.98 4.13 10.02
C ALA A 230 16.83 5.19 9.33
N LEU A 231 17.49 4.80 8.24
CA LEU A 231 18.16 5.67 7.26
C LEU A 231 17.54 5.41 5.89
N THR A 232 17.03 6.47 5.25
CA THR A 232 16.51 6.42 3.88
C THR A 232 17.35 7.32 2.99
N LEU A 233 17.78 6.81 1.82
CA LEU A 233 18.54 7.55 0.81
C LEU A 233 17.82 7.43 -0.55
N THR A 234 17.73 8.55 -1.28
CA THR A 234 17.14 8.58 -2.63
C THR A 234 18.05 9.34 -3.60
N PRO A 235 19.16 8.72 -4.06
CA PRO A 235 20.00 9.31 -5.09
C PRO A 235 19.32 9.22 -6.46
N ARG A 236 19.54 10.25 -7.28
CA ARG A 236 19.05 10.33 -8.65
C ARG A 236 20.03 11.06 -9.53
N LEU A 237 20.23 10.54 -10.74
CA LEU A 237 21.01 11.17 -11.81
C LEU A 237 20.15 11.19 -13.08
N SER A 238 20.27 12.24 -13.89
CA SER A 238 19.63 12.32 -15.20
C SER A 238 20.57 13.04 -16.17
N TRP A 239 20.90 12.36 -17.27
CA TRP A 239 21.73 12.89 -18.36
C TRP A 239 20.87 13.14 -19.58
N THR A 240 21.01 14.34 -20.17
CA THR A 240 20.55 14.63 -21.51
C THR A 240 21.73 14.48 -22.46
N LEU A 241 21.67 13.51 -23.35
CA LEU A 241 22.72 13.21 -24.32
C LEU A 241 22.70 14.18 -25.50
N ALA A 242 23.80 14.27 -26.28
CA ALA A 242 23.91 15.20 -27.39
C ALA A 242 22.82 15.03 -28.47
N GLY A 243 22.25 13.83 -28.61
CA GLY A 243 21.16 13.52 -29.55
C GLY A 243 19.75 13.85 -29.02
N GLY A 244 19.63 14.39 -27.82
CA GLY A 244 18.31 14.68 -27.18
C GLY A 244 17.79 13.53 -26.31
N ASP A 245 18.42 12.37 -26.34
CA ASP A 245 18.09 11.23 -25.48
C ASP A 245 18.29 11.57 -24.00
N THR A 246 17.50 10.95 -23.16
CA THR A 246 17.65 11.10 -21.71
C THR A 246 17.90 9.74 -21.07
N VAL A 247 18.96 9.65 -20.27
CA VAL A 247 19.23 8.50 -19.40
C VAL A 247 19.06 8.94 -17.95
N SER A 248 18.18 8.31 -17.22
CA SER A 248 17.98 8.60 -15.79
C SER A 248 18.16 7.35 -14.95
N TRP A 249 18.97 7.49 -13.92
CA TRP A 249 19.14 6.51 -12.86
C TRP A 249 18.57 7.04 -11.57
N GLN A 250 17.84 6.20 -10.83
CA GLN A 250 17.32 6.51 -9.51
C GLN A 250 17.40 5.29 -8.62
N SER A 251 17.67 5.53 -7.34
CA SER A 251 17.64 4.47 -6.33
C SER A 251 16.88 4.91 -5.09
N PHE A 252 16.39 3.92 -4.37
CA PHE A 252 15.80 4.05 -3.05
C PHE A 252 16.47 3.02 -2.16
N VAL A 253 17.12 3.48 -1.09
CA VAL A 253 17.77 2.65 -0.08
C VAL A 253 17.11 2.93 1.26
N ASN A 254 16.65 1.91 1.94
CA ASN A 254 16.15 2.02 3.30
C ASN A 254 16.83 0.96 4.19
N LEU A 255 17.56 1.42 5.16
CA LEU A 255 18.19 0.61 6.20
C LEU A 255 17.42 0.83 7.49
N ARG A 256 16.93 -0.24 8.10
CA ARG A 256 16.12 -0.15 9.31
C ARG A 256 16.51 -1.24 10.30
N ARG A 257 16.77 -0.84 11.54
CA ARG A 257 16.95 -1.74 12.69
C ARG A 257 15.74 -1.62 13.60
N VAL A 258 15.18 -2.75 13.96
CA VAL A 258 14.03 -2.89 14.85
C VAL A 258 14.44 -3.70 16.08
N ASP A 259 14.06 -3.22 17.24
CA ASP A 259 14.23 -3.89 18.54
C ASP A 259 12.93 -3.70 19.31
N ASN A 260 12.10 -4.74 19.34
CA ASN A 260 10.78 -4.72 19.97
C ASN A 260 10.72 -5.79 21.04
N GLN A 261 10.07 -5.45 22.17
CA GLN A 261 9.72 -6.39 23.22
C GLN A 261 8.20 -6.37 23.43
N HIS A 262 7.62 -7.54 23.48
CA HIS A 262 6.25 -7.76 23.83
C HIS A 262 6.19 -8.47 25.19
N ARG A 263 5.29 -8.05 26.07
CA ARG A 263 4.98 -8.69 27.35
C ARG A 263 3.50 -8.93 27.46
N ALA A 264 3.12 -10.08 28.02
CA ALA A 264 1.75 -10.42 28.30
C ALA A 264 1.59 -10.97 29.71
N ASP A 265 0.59 -10.48 30.41
CA ASP A 265 0.16 -10.95 31.73
C ASP A 265 -1.33 -11.31 31.68
N GLU A 266 -1.64 -12.60 31.74
CA GLU A 266 -2.99 -13.16 31.73
C GLU A 266 -3.51 -13.38 33.14
N THR A 267 -4.82 -13.21 33.30
CA THR A 267 -5.57 -13.54 34.50
C THR A 267 -6.84 -14.29 34.08
N ALA A 268 -6.97 -15.55 34.46
CA ALA A 268 -8.23 -16.29 34.34
C ALA A 268 -9.21 -15.81 35.44
N ILE A 269 -10.41 -15.42 35.04
CA ILE A 269 -11.49 -15.01 35.93
C ILE A 269 -12.48 -16.16 36.08
N VAL A 270 -12.70 -16.92 34.98
CA VAL A 270 -13.48 -18.16 34.93
C VAL A 270 -12.71 -19.15 34.05
N GLY A 271 -12.63 -20.39 34.49
CA GLY A 271 -11.87 -21.46 33.83
C GLY A 271 -10.36 -21.35 34.09
N ASP A 272 -9.56 -22.01 33.27
CA ASP A 272 -8.12 -22.15 33.46
C ASP A 272 -7.33 -21.09 32.68
N ASN A 273 -6.13 -20.76 33.14
CA ASN A 273 -5.18 -19.94 32.37
C ASN A 273 -4.72 -20.70 31.11
N SER A 274 -4.16 -19.95 30.16
CA SER A 274 -3.41 -20.51 29.05
C SER A 274 -2.12 -21.20 29.52
N GLU A 275 -1.43 -21.88 28.64
CA GLU A 275 -0.20 -22.61 28.95
C GLU A 275 0.90 -21.69 29.51
N TYR A 276 1.02 -20.48 28.93
CA TYR A 276 1.99 -19.45 29.33
C TYR A 276 1.27 -18.15 29.70
N PRO A 277 0.60 -18.06 30.88
CA PRO A 277 -0.16 -16.90 31.32
C PRO A 277 0.72 -15.65 31.49
N ARG A 278 2.00 -15.82 31.72
CA ARG A 278 3.01 -14.77 31.61
C ARG A 278 3.97 -15.10 30.50
N ASN A 279 4.21 -14.15 29.62
CA ASN A 279 5.19 -14.35 28.57
C ASN A 279 5.89 -13.05 28.16
N VAL A 280 7.10 -13.20 27.63
CA VAL A 280 7.90 -12.12 27.06
C VAL A 280 8.40 -12.61 25.71
N ALA A 281 8.28 -11.77 24.69
CA ALA A 281 8.86 -12.04 23.38
C ALA A 281 9.73 -10.85 22.93
N ASP A 282 10.97 -11.12 22.60
CA ASP A 282 11.91 -10.15 22.03
C ASP A 282 12.03 -10.39 20.52
N PHE A 283 11.81 -9.35 19.72
CA PHE A 283 12.01 -9.37 18.28
C PHE A 283 13.06 -8.36 17.89
N LYS A 284 14.18 -8.83 17.33
CA LYS A 284 15.26 -8.00 16.81
C LYS A 284 15.47 -8.28 15.34
N ALA A 285 15.51 -7.25 14.51
CA ALA A 285 15.70 -7.44 13.08
C ALA A 285 16.37 -6.25 12.40
N ASP A 286 17.26 -6.56 11.47
CA ASP A 286 17.82 -5.62 10.50
C ASP A 286 17.11 -5.83 9.16
N PHE A 287 16.62 -4.73 8.60
CA PHE A 287 15.99 -4.70 7.28
C PHE A 287 16.85 -3.87 6.34
N THR A 288 17.12 -4.41 5.18
CA THR A 288 17.78 -3.70 4.08
C THR A 288 16.88 -3.77 2.87
N MET A 289 16.47 -2.62 2.38
CA MET A 289 15.74 -2.50 1.13
C MET A 289 16.55 -1.64 0.15
N LEU A 290 16.79 -2.18 -1.01
CA LEU A 290 17.40 -1.51 -2.15
C LEU A 290 16.47 -1.63 -3.34
N ARG A 291 16.18 -0.50 -3.98
CA ARG A 291 15.58 -0.45 -5.30
C ARG A 291 16.42 0.45 -6.19
N SER A 292 16.64 0.06 -7.43
CA SER A 292 17.39 0.85 -8.41
C SER A 292 16.76 0.68 -9.78
N ASP A 293 16.46 1.81 -10.43
CA ASP A 293 15.82 1.85 -11.74
C ASP A 293 16.69 2.69 -12.69
N LEU A 294 16.91 2.19 -13.89
CA LEU A 294 17.55 2.88 -15.00
C LEU A 294 16.51 3.05 -16.11
N THR A 295 16.28 4.28 -16.55
CA THR A 295 15.33 4.59 -17.64
C THR A 295 16.09 5.30 -18.77
N TRP A 296 15.96 4.80 -19.98
CA TRP A 296 16.40 5.44 -21.20
C TRP A 296 15.20 5.87 -22.03
N THR A 297 15.19 7.15 -22.43
CA THR A 297 14.16 7.72 -23.28
C THR A 297 14.81 8.23 -24.55
N HIS A 298 14.37 7.73 -25.70
CA HIS A 298 14.79 8.13 -27.03
C HIS A 298 13.63 8.83 -27.75
N LEU A 299 13.89 10.05 -28.24
CA LEU A 299 12.95 10.82 -29.04
C LEU A 299 13.39 10.76 -30.51
N MET A 300 12.59 10.16 -31.36
CA MET A 300 12.86 10.07 -32.79
C MET A 300 12.45 11.33 -33.52
N ARG A 301 13.07 11.57 -34.68
CA ARG A 301 12.80 12.78 -35.50
C ARG A 301 11.35 12.89 -36.01
N ASN A 302 10.68 11.76 -36.16
CA ASN A 302 9.26 11.67 -36.59
C ASN A 302 8.26 11.88 -35.44
N GLY A 303 8.72 12.22 -34.24
CA GLY A 303 7.87 12.41 -33.07
C GLY A 303 7.63 11.15 -32.23
N ASP A 304 8.15 9.99 -32.66
CA ASP A 304 8.04 8.75 -31.90
C ASP A 304 8.90 8.81 -30.64
N LYS A 305 8.44 8.12 -29.61
CA LYS A 305 9.14 8.01 -28.34
C LYS A 305 9.33 6.54 -27.95
N LEU A 306 10.56 6.12 -27.73
CA LEU A 306 10.88 4.85 -27.10
C LEU A 306 11.35 5.10 -25.67
N GLU A 307 10.74 4.43 -24.72
CA GLU A 307 11.16 4.44 -23.34
C GLU A 307 11.45 3.01 -22.90
N THR A 308 12.65 2.75 -22.38
CA THR A 308 13.05 1.45 -21.84
C THR A 308 13.50 1.62 -20.41
N LYS A 309 13.07 0.71 -19.55
CA LYS A 309 13.34 0.75 -18.13
C LYS A 309 13.86 -0.60 -17.64
N LEU A 310 14.92 -0.57 -16.85
CA LEU A 310 15.48 -1.71 -16.14
C LEU A 310 15.40 -1.42 -14.65
N GLY A 311 14.90 -2.36 -13.87
CA GLY A 311 14.74 -2.22 -12.44
C GLY A 311 15.25 -3.45 -11.69
N VAL A 312 15.85 -3.21 -10.53
CA VAL A 312 16.21 -4.25 -9.57
C VAL A 312 15.70 -3.84 -8.19
N ASN A 313 15.22 -4.82 -7.43
CA ASN A 313 14.80 -4.63 -6.06
C ASN A 313 15.30 -5.78 -5.19
N SER A 314 15.77 -5.45 -4.00
CA SER A 314 16.16 -6.42 -2.97
C SER A 314 15.60 -5.97 -1.63
N ASN A 315 14.87 -6.86 -0.97
CA ASN A 315 14.36 -6.64 0.38
C ASN A 315 14.81 -7.83 1.24
N ARG A 316 15.72 -7.56 2.18
CA ARG A 316 16.29 -8.55 3.08
C ARG A 316 15.93 -8.21 4.51
N ARG A 317 15.50 -9.21 5.26
CA ARG A 317 15.42 -9.17 6.72
C ARG A 317 16.37 -10.20 7.30
N SER A 318 17.09 -9.87 8.35
CA SER A 318 17.79 -10.81 9.20
C SER A 318 17.32 -10.53 10.63
N GLY A 319 16.78 -11.52 11.31
CA GLY A 319 16.23 -11.28 12.64
C GLY A 319 16.03 -12.53 13.47
N SER A 320 15.92 -12.29 14.77
CA SER A 320 15.64 -13.28 15.79
C SER A 320 14.35 -12.95 16.54
N PHE A 321 13.64 -13.97 16.90
CA PHE A 321 12.49 -13.94 17.79
C PHE A 321 12.78 -14.89 18.95
N ASP A 322 12.62 -14.41 20.19
CA ASP A 322 12.95 -15.13 21.41
C ASP A 322 11.76 -15.02 22.37
N PHE A 323 11.00 -16.08 22.49
CA PHE A 323 9.82 -16.16 23.35
C PHE A 323 10.16 -16.93 24.64
N TYR A 324 9.70 -16.40 25.75
CA TYR A 324 9.78 -16.99 27.09
C TYR A 324 8.38 -17.17 27.65
N GLY A 325 7.95 -18.41 27.75
CA GLY A 325 6.70 -18.81 28.41
C GLY A 325 6.93 -19.11 29.90
N MET A 326 6.06 -18.56 30.74
CA MET A 326 6.11 -18.71 32.21
C MET A 326 4.73 -19.10 32.75
N ASP A 327 4.72 -19.77 33.90
CA ASP A 327 3.48 -20.03 34.64
C ASP A 327 2.95 -18.77 35.38
N VAL A 328 1.86 -18.91 36.16
CA VAL A 328 1.24 -17.83 36.93
C VAL A 328 2.15 -17.23 37.99
N ASP A 329 3.08 -18.00 38.51
CA ASP A 329 4.03 -17.61 39.55
C ASP A 329 5.29 -16.95 38.93
N GLY A 330 5.45 -17.04 37.61
CA GLY A 330 6.59 -16.50 36.86
C GLY A 330 7.73 -17.48 36.71
N ASN A 331 7.54 -18.76 37.02
CA ASN A 331 8.54 -19.80 36.77
C ASN A 331 8.63 -20.10 35.26
N ALA A 332 9.84 -20.19 34.73
CA ALA A 332 10.05 -20.54 33.33
C ALA A 332 9.46 -21.92 33.01
N LYS A 333 8.77 -22.04 31.87
CA LYS A 333 8.23 -23.28 31.33
C LYS A 333 8.87 -23.66 30.01
N GLU A 334 8.97 -22.70 29.09
CA GLU A 334 9.47 -22.93 27.75
C GLU A 334 10.19 -21.70 27.24
N ARG A 335 11.19 -21.92 26.40
CA ARG A 335 11.79 -20.88 25.57
C ARG A 335 11.75 -21.32 24.12
N HIS A 336 11.23 -20.48 23.24
CA HIS A 336 11.16 -20.71 21.81
C HIS A 336 12.02 -19.66 21.08
N LEU A 337 13.10 -20.10 20.44
CA LEU A 337 14.03 -19.25 19.73
C LEU A 337 13.93 -19.51 18.22
N VAL A 338 13.73 -18.44 17.45
CA VAL A 338 13.62 -18.49 16.00
C VAL A 338 14.58 -17.49 15.38
N ASP A 339 15.50 -17.96 14.57
CA ASP A 339 16.33 -17.16 13.68
C ASP A 339 15.79 -17.29 12.25
N SER A 340 15.52 -16.19 11.56
CA SER A 340 15.02 -16.24 10.18
C SER A 340 15.52 -15.08 9.31
N GLY A 341 15.82 -15.41 8.04
CA GLY A 341 16.40 -14.50 7.05
C GLY A 341 15.64 -14.44 5.73
N PRO A 342 14.35 -13.99 5.68
CA PRO A 342 13.68 -13.84 4.40
C PRO A 342 14.35 -12.79 3.52
N THR A 343 14.60 -13.18 2.26
CA THR A 343 15.12 -12.32 1.22
C THR A 343 14.18 -12.36 0.02
N GLU A 344 13.74 -11.20 -0.46
CA GLU A 344 12.92 -11.05 -1.65
C GLU A 344 13.63 -10.17 -2.66
N ASN A 345 14.00 -10.76 -3.80
CA ASN A 345 14.67 -10.07 -4.90
C ASN A 345 13.77 -10.04 -6.12
N SER A 346 13.81 -8.94 -6.87
CA SER A 346 13.15 -8.88 -8.17
C SER A 346 13.98 -8.10 -9.19
N ALA A 347 13.86 -8.52 -10.45
CA ALA A 347 14.38 -7.81 -11.60
C ALA A 347 13.23 -7.57 -12.58
N THR A 348 13.21 -6.37 -13.18
CA THR A 348 12.21 -5.96 -14.15
C THR A 348 12.89 -5.37 -15.39
N ALA A 349 12.29 -5.62 -16.56
CA ALA A 349 12.66 -4.97 -17.80
C ALA A 349 11.38 -4.62 -18.53
N SER A 350 11.17 -3.36 -18.85
CA SER A 350 9.99 -2.90 -19.57
C SER A 350 10.35 -1.93 -20.68
N GLY A 351 9.49 -1.82 -21.69
CA GLY A 351 9.64 -0.88 -22.75
C GLY A 351 8.31 -0.45 -23.32
N THR A 352 8.22 0.83 -23.71
CA THR A 352 7.04 1.41 -24.35
C THR A 352 7.48 2.22 -25.56
N TYR A 353 6.93 1.88 -26.71
CA TYR A 353 7.06 2.64 -27.94
C TYR A 353 5.75 3.38 -28.18
N ARG A 354 5.83 4.72 -28.32
CA ARG A 354 4.69 5.60 -28.62
C ARG A 354 4.84 6.21 -29.99
N HIS A 355 3.77 6.12 -30.77
CA HIS A 355 3.68 6.61 -32.14
C HIS A 355 2.44 7.46 -32.32
N PRO A 356 2.54 8.77 -32.55
CA PRO A 356 1.38 9.62 -32.90
C PRO A 356 0.93 9.30 -34.34
N VAL A 357 -0.36 8.97 -34.51
CA VAL A 357 -0.97 8.74 -35.83
C VAL A 357 -1.90 9.90 -36.16
N GLY A 358 -1.46 10.76 -37.07
CA GLY A 358 -2.14 12.03 -37.32
C GLY A 358 -2.19 12.92 -36.08
N GLU A 359 -3.25 13.72 -35.96
CA GLU A 359 -3.43 14.65 -34.84
C GLU A 359 -4.31 14.10 -33.68
N ARG A 360 -4.90 12.91 -33.88
CA ARG A 360 -5.98 12.42 -33.01
C ARG A 360 -5.72 11.08 -32.34
N HIS A 361 -4.68 10.35 -32.72
CA HIS A 361 -4.36 9.06 -32.16
C HIS A 361 -2.96 9.03 -31.57
N ALA A 362 -2.82 8.46 -30.39
CA ALA A 362 -1.54 8.20 -29.75
C ALA A 362 -1.42 6.70 -29.45
N LEU A 363 -0.90 5.96 -30.43
CA LEU A 363 -0.65 4.53 -30.30
C LEU A 363 0.52 4.27 -29.37
N ALA A 364 0.40 3.26 -28.49
CA ALA A 364 1.54 2.75 -27.74
C ALA A 364 1.56 1.23 -27.76
N LEU A 365 2.74 0.67 -27.92
CA LEU A 365 3.06 -0.75 -27.83
C LEU A 365 4.09 -0.93 -26.72
N GLY A 366 4.01 -2.04 -25.99
CA GLY A 366 5.02 -2.26 -24.99
C GLY A 366 5.08 -3.68 -24.46
N TRP A 367 6.13 -3.91 -23.68
CA TRP A 367 6.41 -5.18 -23.02
C TRP A 367 6.83 -4.94 -21.56
N ASP A 368 6.66 -5.96 -20.74
CA ASP A 368 7.04 -5.96 -19.33
C ASP A 368 7.44 -7.39 -18.95
N ILE A 369 8.65 -7.55 -18.48
CA ILE A 369 9.23 -8.81 -18.02
C ILE A 369 9.64 -8.61 -16.57
N SER A 370 9.22 -9.49 -15.69
CA SER A 370 9.67 -9.47 -14.31
C SER A 370 9.89 -10.87 -13.76
N ARG A 371 10.88 -10.96 -12.90
CA ARG A 371 11.13 -12.12 -12.06
C ARG A 371 11.23 -11.68 -10.62
N ALA A 372 10.39 -12.23 -9.74
CA ALA A 372 10.47 -12.04 -8.31
C ALA A 372 10.74 -13.38 -7.65
N ALA A 373 11.68 -13.41 -6.71
CA ALA A 373 12.08 -14.60 -5.96
C ALA A 373 12.13 -14.28 -4.47
N ARG A 374 11.54 -15.15 -3.66
CA ARG A 374 11.63 -15.14 -2.21
C ARG A 374 12.33 -16.41 -1.73
N SER A 375 13.34 -16.26 -0.90
CA SER A 375 13.94 -17.33 -0.12
C SER A 375 13.85 -17.00 1.36
N GLU A 376 13.70 -18.01 2.19
CA GLU A 376 13.68 -17.87 3.64
C GLU A 376 14.31 -19.09 4.28
N ASP A 377 15.40 -18.86 5.00
CA ASP A 377 16.01 -19.80 5.93
C ASP A 377 15.44 -19.54 7.33
N ARG A 378 15.03 -20.61 8.01
CA ARG A 378 14.45 -20.56 9.34
C ARG A 378 15.08 -21.67 10.21
N ASN A 379 15.67 -21.25 11.30
CA ASN A 379 16.19 -22.12 12.34
C ASN A 379 15.35 -21.91 13.60
N GLU A 380 14.78 -22.97 14.13
CA GLU A 380 13.85 -22.93 15.25
C GLU A 380 14.33 -23.93 16.32
N ARG A 381 14.35 -23.49 17.56
CA ARG A 381 14.81 -24.29 18.72
C ARG A 381 13.87 -24.03 19.88
N ILE A 382 13.42 -25.13 20.51
CA ILE A 382 12.58 -25.11 21.70
C ILE A 382 13.34 -25.69 22.85
N PHE A 383 13.29 -25.07 24.02
CA PHE A 383 13.94 -25.46 25.23
C PHE A 383 12.93 -25.62 26.37
N SER A 384 13.09 -26.64 27.20
CA SER A 384 12.31 -26.83 28.41
C SER A 384 12.66 -25.83 29.51
N ALA A 385 11.93 -25.86 30.61
CA ALA A 385 12.22 -25.08 31.82
C ALA A 385 13.64 -25.30 32.38
N SER A 386 14.20 -26.51 32.24
CA SER A 386 15.56 -26.80 32.67
C SER A 386 16.65 -26.30 31.70
N GLY A 387 16.28 -25.72 30.56
CA GLY A 387 17.20 -25.30 29.52
C GLY A 387 17.65 -26.42 28.57
N GLU A 388 17.05 -27.60 28.67
CA GLU A 388 17.29 -28.70 27.73
C GLU A 388 16.59 -28.44 26.42
N GLN A 389 17.28 -28.63 25.30
CA GLN A 389 16.68 -28.48 23.97
C GLN A 389 15.74 -29.64 23.66
N THR A 390 14.45 -29.40 23.59
CA THR A 390 13.40 -30.40 23.36
C THR A 390 13.08 -30.57 21.87
N SER A 391 13.31 -29.53 21.06
CA SER A 391 13.07 -29.54 19.61
C SER A 391 14.06 -28.67 18.87
N ALA A 392 14.42 -29.08 17.64
CA ALA A 392 15.13 -28.25 16.68
C ALA A 392 14.59 -28.53 15.27
N SER A 393 14.42 -27.49 14.49
CA SER A 393 13.96 -27.57 13.09
C SER A 393 14.71 -26.58 12.23
N ASN A 394 15.17 -27.04 11.07
CA ASN A 394 15.72 -26.20 10.01
C ASN A 394 14.86 -26.36 8.78
N ALA A 395 14.46 -25.25 8.19
CA ALA A 395 13.63 -25.27 7.00
C ALA A 395 14.05 -24.16 6.02
N ASP A 396 14.15 -24.55 4.75
CA ASP A 396 14.39 -23.64 3.63
C ASP A 396 13.14 -23.55 2.77
N TYR A 397 12.70 -22.33 2.52
CA TYR A 397 11.53 -22.05 1.67
C TYR A 397 11.96 -21.19 0.50
N ARG A 398 11.42 -21.51 -0.69
CA ARG A 398 11.65 -20.73 -1.92
C ARG A 398 10.33 -20.56 -2.67
N ALA A 399 10.06 -19.34 -3.15
CA ALA A 399 8.95 -19.07 -4.04
C ALA A 399 9.42 -18.10 -5.14
N ASN A 400 9.00 -18.36 -6.38
CA ASN A 400 9.33 -17.52 -7.53
C ASN A 400 8.05 -17.17 -8.30
N VAL A 401 7.99 -15.95 -8.83
CA VAL A 401 6.97 -15.52 -9.79
C VAL A 401 7.67 -14.90 -10.98
N ASP A 402 7.54 -15.55 -12.13
CA ASP A 402 7.97 -15.02 -13.43
C ASP A 402 6.75 -14.45 -14.16
N ARG A 403 6.86 -13.25 -14.68
CA ARG A 403 5.81 -12.57 -15.44
C ARG A 403 6.36 -12.08 -16.77
N LEU A 404 5.62 -12.34 -17.84
CA LEU A 404 5.86 -11.80 -19.17
C LEU A 404 4.55 -11.16 -19.65
N ALA A 405 4.63 -9.90 -20.06
CA ALA A 405 3.48 -9.16 -20.54
C ALA A 405 3.79 -8.40 -21.85
N PHE A 406 2.74 -8.28 -22.67
CA PHE A 406 2.71 -7.41 -23.86
C PHE A 406 1.42 -6.61 -23.83
N PHE A 407 1.50 -5.37 -24.31
CA PHE A 407 0.32 -4.53 -24.42
C PHE A 407 0.31 -3.68 -25.68
N VAL A 408 -0.89 -3.29 -26.07
CA VAL A 408 -1.18 -2.28 -27.08
C VAL A 408 -2.26 -1.36 -26.54
N GLN A 409 -2.13 -0.07 -26.80
CA GLN A 409 -3.14 0.93 -26.45
C GLN A 409 -3.19 2.05 -27.48
N ASP A 410 -4.37 2.67 -27.58
CA ASP A 410 -4.61 3.87 -28.36
C ASP A 410 -5.38 4.90 -27.53
N GLU A 411 -4.91 6.12 -27.53
CA GLU A 411 -5.63 7.28 -27.03
C GLU A 411 -6.16 8.07 -28.23
N TRP A 412 -7.47 8.03 -28.42
CA TRP A 412 -8.15 8.60 -29.57
C TRP A 412 -8.99 9.82 -29.17
N GLU A 413 -8.63 10.99 -29.69
CA GLU A 413 -9.44 12.19 -29.63
C GLU A 413 -10.45 12.20 -30.79
N ALA A 414 -11.58 11.47 -30.65
CA ALA A 414 -12.57 11.30 -31.69
C ALA A 414 -13.20 12.65 -32.12
N THR A 415 -13.42 13.54 -31.12
CA THR A 415 -13.84 14.96 -31.34
C THR A 415 -13.19 15.83 -30.26
N GLN A 416 -13.36 17.16 -30.36
CA GLN A 416 -12.90 18.09 -29.32
C GLN A 416 -13.51 17.81 -27.93
N ASN A 417 -14.70 17.20 -27.89
CA ASN A 417 -15.43 16.92 -26.65
C ASN A 417 -15.45 15.44 -26.25
N TYR A 418 -15.02 14.53 -27.13
CA TYR A 418 -15.09 13.10 -26.90
C TYR A 418 -13.77 12.42 -27.17
N SER A 419 -13.24 11.78 -26.18
CA SER A 419 -12.01 10.99 -26.28
C SER A 419 -12.20 9.58 -25.72
N LEU A 420 -11.50 8.63 -26.33
CA LEU A 420 -11.49 7.22 -26.00
C LEU A 420 -10.07 6.76 -25.71
N TYR A 421 -9.93 5.90 -24.73
CA TYR A 421 -8.76 5.08 -24.49
C TYR A 421 -9.13 3.61 -24.69
N LEU A 422 -8.40 2.93 -25.53
CA LEU A 422 -8.53 1.50 -25.83
C LEU A 422 -7.21 0.83 -25.47
N GLY A 423 -7.25 -0.21 -24.66
CA GLY A 423 -6.06 -0.95 -24.24
C GLY A 423 -6.32 -2.45 -24.16
N LEU A 424 -5.32 -3.23 -24.54
CA LEU A 424 -5.29 -4.66 -24.38
C LEU A 424 -3.93 -5.10 -23.87
N ARG A 425 -3.92 -5.82 -22.74
CA ARG A 425 -2.71 -6.39 -22.16
C ARG A 425 -2.86 -7.89 -21.99
N HIS A 426 -1.84 -8.63 -22.37
CA HIS A 426 -1.73 -10.06 -22.13
C HIS A 426 -0.57 -10.33 -21.18
N GLU A 427 -0.83 -11.06 -20.09
CA GLU A 427 0.18 -11.42 -19.10
C GLU A 427 0.21 -12.95 -18.91
N ARG A 428 1.41 -13.51 -18.88
CA ARG A 428 1.67 -14.88 -18.46
C ARG A 428 2.42 -14.87 -17.15
N LEU A 429 1.90 -15.61 -16.17
CA LEU A 429 2.48 -15.78 -14.86
C LEU A 429 2.87 -17.25 -14.68
N LYS A 430 4.08 -17.47 -14.17
CA LYS A 430 4.55 -18.75 -13.71
C LYS A 430 4.95 -18.60 -12.25
N THR A 431 4.28 -19.34 -11.37
CA THR A 431 4.56 -19.36 -9.94
C THR A 431 5.11 -20.72 -9.57
N ALA A 432 6.28 -20.75 -8.94
CA ALA A 432 6.88 -21.97 -8.41
C ALA A 432 7.14 -21.82 -6.91
N SER A 433 6.83 -22.84 -6.13
CA SER A 433 7.11 -22.90 -4.69
C SER A 433 7.78 -24.22 -4.33
N ARG A 434 8.77 -24.15 -3.44
CA ARG A 434 9.48 -25.30 -2.92
C ARG A 434 9.72 -25.12 -1.42
N ALA A 435 9.56 -26.18 -0.66
CA ALA A 435 9.97 -26.26 0.73
C ALA A 435 10.91 -27.45 0.92
N GLU A 436 12.03 -27.24 1.59
CA GLU A 436 12.94 -28.28 2.06
C GLU A 436 12.74 -28.38 3.59
N ALA A 437 11.66 -29.03 4.01
CA ALA A 437 11.35 -29.32 5.41
C ALA A 437 10.72 -30.70 5.48
N ALA A 438 10.87 -31.40 6.62
CA ALA A 438 10.27 -32.70 6.84
C ALA A 438 8.75 -32.63 6.61
N ASN A 439 8.21 -33.57 5.83
CA ASN A 439 6.77 -33.72 5.52
C ASN A 439 6.11 -32.62 4.68
N THR A 440 6.86 -31.84 3.91
CA THR A 440 6.29 -30.85 2.96
C THR A 440 6.19 -31.42 1.55
N PRO A 441 5.13 -31.07 0.78
CA PRO A 441 4.99 -31.50 -0.61
C PRO A 441 6.11 -30.98 -1.51
N ASP A 442 6.47 -31.76 -2.51
CA ASP A 442 7.42 -31.40 -3.57
C ASP A 442 7.07 -30.10 -4.27
N ALA A 443 8.04 -29.59 -5.04
CA ALA A 443 7.92 -28.34 -5.78
C ALA A 443 6.61 -28.26 -6.61
N LEU A 444 5.87 -27.18 -6.42
CA LEU A 444 4.66 -26.88 -7.18
C LEU A 444 4.95 -25.82 -8.24
N ASP A 445 4.44 -26.04 -9.46
CA ASP A 445 4.52 -25.11 -10.60
C ASP A 445 3.10 -24.77 -11.08
N VAL A 446 2.66 -23.54 -10.90
CA VAL A 446 1.34 -23.04 -11.36
C VAL A 446 1.54 -22.03 -12.47
N ARG A 447 0.85 -22.23 -13.59
CA ARG A 447 0.88 -21.33 -14.75
C ARG A 447 -0.50 -20.72 -14.97
N SER A 448 -0.51 -19.40 -15.19
CA SER A 448 -1.72 -18.64 -15.46
C SER A 448 -1.50 -17.67 -16.62
N ALA A 449 -2.54 -17.43 -17.39
CA ALA A 449 -2.55 -16.43 -18.45
C ALA A 449 -3.76 -15.53 -18.29
N VAL A 450 -3.54 -14.22 -18.36
CA VAL A 450 -4.58 -13.22 -18.15
C VAL A 450 -4.62 -12.26 -19.33
N TRP A 451 -5.79 -12.12 -19.94
CA TRP A 451 -6.10 -11.06 -20.89
C TRP A 451 -6.85 -9.95 -20.17
N SER A 452 -6.36 -8.74 -20.29
CA SER A 452 -6.85 -7.55 -19.59
C SER A 452 -7.23 -6.45 -20.59
N PRO A 453 -8.41 -6.53 -21.24
CA PRO A 453 -8.93 -5.42 -22.01
C PRO A 453 -9.33 -4.27 -21.10
N SER A 454 -9.13 -3.03 -21.60
CA SER A 454 -9.57 -1.79 -20.95
C SER A 454 -10.11 -0.82 -21.99
N LEU A 455 -11.25 -0.23 -21.70
CA LEU A 455 -11.88 0.83 -22.46
C LEU A 455 -12.24 1.94 -21.50
N GLN A 456 -11.83 3.17 -21.81
CA GLN A 456 -12.22 4.34 -21.04
C GLN A 456 -12.72 5.40 -22.01
N SER A 457 -13.75 6.14 -21.62
CA SER A 457 -14.29 7.25 -22.40
C SER A 457 -14.44 8.49 -21.55
N ARG A 458 -14.22 9.62 -22.16
CA ARG A 458 -14.41 10.94 -21.59
C ARG A 458 -15.25 11.76 -22.55
N TYR A 459 -16.32 12.34 -22.01
CA TYR A 459 -17.19 13.24 -22.74
C TYR A 459 -17.32 14.58 -22.01
N VAL A 460 -17.00 15.67 -22.69
CA VAL A 460 -17.11 17.04 -22.15
C VAL A 460 -18.45 17.63 -22.60
N LEU A 461 -19.30 17.94 -21.62
CA LEU A 461 -20.61 18.57 -21.84
C LEU A 461 -20.46 20.06 -22.22
N ALA A 462 -21.52 20.65 -22.76
CA ALA A 462 -21.54 22.05 -23.18
C ALA A 462 -21.17 23.06 -22.05
N ASN A 463 -21.51 22.71 -20.79
CA ASN A 463 -21.17 23.48 -19.60
C ASN A 463 -19.75 23.17 -19.06
N LYS A 464 -18.91 22.44 -19.81
CA LYS A 464 -17.56 21.99 -19.47
C LYS A 464 -17.49 20.92 -18.36
N ASP A 465 -18.62 20.35 -17.94
CA ASP A 465 -18.64 19.18 -17.08
C ASP A 465 -18.12 17.94 -17.81
N VAL A 466 -17.62 16.98 -17.07
CA VAL A 466 -17.01 15.78 -17.65
C VAL A 466 -17.74 14.52 -17.17
N LEU A 467 -18.16 13.72 -18.14
CA LEU A 467 -18.62 12.36 -17.94
C LEU A 467 -17.50 11.38 -18.27
N ARG A 468 -17.28 10.39 -17.42
CA ARG A 468 -16.29 9.33 -17.62
C ARG A 468 -16.94 7.97 -17.43
N LEU A 469 -16.63 7.04 -18.35
CA LEU A 469 -16.99 5.65 -18.24
C LEU A 469 -15.74 4.80 -18.48
N ALA A 470 -15.58 3.72 -17.72
CA ALA A 470 -14.49 2.77 -17.94
C ALA A 470 -14.97 1.34 -17.72
N ILE A 471 -14.55 0.43 -18.59
CA ILE A 471 -14.70 -1.02 -18.45
C ILE A 471 -13.31 -1.62 -18.51
N SER A 472 -12.97 -2.47 -17.53
CA SER A 472 -11.66 -3.10 -17.50
C SER A 472 -11.71 -4.48 -16.88
N ARG A 473 -10.81 -5.36 -17.33
CA ARG A 473 -10.53 -6.62 -16.67
C ARG A 473 -9.19 -6.54 -15.97
N THR A 474 -9.18 -6.82 -14.68
CA THR A 474 -8.03 -6.78 -13.79
C THR A 474 -7.87 -8.09 -13.04
N TYR A 475 -6.76 -8.27 -12.34
CA TYR A 475 -6.55 -9.43 -11.49
C TYR A 475 -5.80 -9.07 -10.20
N LYS A 476 -5.85 -9.98 -9.22
CA LYS A 476 -5.02 -9.92 -8.03
C LYS A 476 -4.15 -11.16 -7.98
N ALA A 477 -2.82 -11.00 -8.06
CA ALA A 477 -1.88 -12.10 -7.91
C ALA A 477 -1.76 -12.51 -6.44
N PRO A 478 -1.52 -13.78 -6.13
CA PRO A 478 -1.16 -14.20 -4.79
C PRO A 478 0.15 -13.53 -4.34
N LEU A 479 0.21 -13.15 -3.07
CA LEU A 479 1.44 -12.64 -2.46
C LEU A 479 2.47 -13.77 -2.29
N LEU A 480 3.75 -13.53 -2.61
CA LEU A 480 4.83 -14.51 -2.47
C LEU A 480 4.87 -15.17 -1.08
N ALA A 481 4.68 -14.37 -0.01
CA ALA A 481 4.66 -14.87 1.36
C ALA A 481 3.50 -15.85 1.65
N LYS A 482 2.36 -15.72 0.94
CA LYS A 482 1.21 -16.62 1.10
C LYS A 482 1.30 -17.88 0.23
N LEU A 483 2.28 -17.95 -0.68
CA LEU A 483 2.60 -19.14 -1.49
C LEU A 483 3.59 -20.08 -0.79
N VAL A 484 4.27 -19.62 0.24
CA VAL A 484 5.19 -20.44 1.03
C VAL A 484 4.37 -21.32 1.98
N PRO A 485 4.44 -22.67 1.90
CA PRO A 485 3.60 -23.55 2.69
C PRO A 485 4.06 -23.69 4.16
N ARG A 486 4.65 -22.64 4.70
CA ARG A 486 5.12 -22.59 6.08
C ARG A 486 3.97 -22.34 7.04
N ARG A 487 3.93 -23.11 8.13
CA ARG A 487 3.08 -22.86 9.29
C ARG A 487 3.80 -21.90 10.25
N TYR A 488 3.15 -20.81 10.58
CA TYR A 488 3.54 -19.87 11.63
C TYR A 488 2.81 -20.28 12.88
N VAL A 489 3.52 -20.87 13.81
CA VAL A 489 2.97 -21.36 15.05
C VAL A 489 2.72 -20.19 15.99
N ASN A 490 1.58 -20.22 16.65
CA ASN A 490 1.24 -19.33 17.73
C ASN A 490 1.84 -19.87 19.03
N ASP A 491 2.76 -19.15 19.65
CA ASP A 491 3.53 -19.63 20.80
C ASP A 491 2.67 -19.85 22.06
N ASN A 492 1.46 -19.28 22.14
CA ASN A 492 0.58 -19.45 23.29
C ASN A 492 -0.89 -19.47 22.89
N ASN A 493 -1.67 -20.36 23.52
CA ASN A 493 -3.13 -20.37 23.42
C ASN A 493 -3.67 -20.55 21.98
N ASN A 494 -3.13 -21.53 21.22
CA ASN A 494 -3.71 -21.90 19.93
C ASN A 494 -5.16 -22.37 20.11
N ASN A 495 -6.09 -21.74 19.40
CA ASN A 495 -7.52 -22.03 19.44
C ASN A 495 -8.22 -21.41 18.21
N PRO A 496 -9.54 -21.66 17.99
CA PRO A 496 -10.21 -21.20 16.78
C PRO A 496 -10.23 -19.66 16.59
N THR A 497 -10.04 -18.89 17.66
CA THR A 497 -9.95 -17.42 17.59
C THR A 497 -8.51 -16.90 17.61
N ASN A 498 -7.53 -17.82 17.72
CA ASN A 498 -6.10 -17.56 17.73
C ASN A 498 -5.33 -18.70 17.05
N PRO A 499 -5.63 -19.03 15.79
CA PRO A 499 -5.02 -20.15 15.07
C PRO A 499 -3.60 -19.86 14.63
N ASP A 500 -2.87 -20.90 14.25
CA ASP A 500 -1.66 -20.77 13.47
C ASP A 500 -1.96 -20.32 12.05
N GLU A 501 -1.03 -19.64 11.41
CA GLU A 501 -1.17 -19.24 10.00
C GLU A 501 -0.33 -20.15 9.08
N GLN A 502 -0.89 -20.57 7.95
CA GLN A 502 -0.18 -21.32 6.92
C GLN A 502 -0.37 -20.73 5.55
N GLY A 503 0.69 -20.74 4.74
CA GLY A 503 0.58 -20.38 3.32
C GLY A 503 0.01 -21.52 2.48
N ASN A 504 -0.45 -21.18 1.25
CA ASN A 504 -0.99 -22.14 0.29
C ASN A 504 -0.35 -21.95 -1.09
N PRO A 505 0.52 -22.85 -1.54
CA PRO A 505 1.18 -22.77 -2.83
C PRO A 505 0.24 -22.96 -4.03
N ASN A 506 -0.98 -23.50 -3.81
CA ASN A 506 -1.98 -23.75 -4.85
C ASN A 506 -2.83 -22.51 -5.21
N LEU A 507 -2.54 -21.34 -4.62
CA LEU A 507 -3.31 -20.14 -4.88
C LEU A 507 -3.21 -19.72 -6.34
N ARG A 508 -4.37 -19.38 -6.91
CA ARG A 508 -4.54 -18.85 -8.27
C ARG A 508 -4.85 -17.35 -8.21
N PRO A 509 -4.54 -16.59 -9.28
CA PRO A 509 -4.97 -15.20 -9.39
C PRO A 509 -6.49 -15.05 -9.31
N GLU A 510 -6.96 -14.06 -8.56
CA GLU A 510 -8.36 -13.63 -8.58
C GLU A 510 -8.58 -12.75 -9.82
N LEU A 511 -9.65 -13.00 -10.59
CA LEU A 511 -9.94 -12.29 -11.83
C LEU A 511 -11.17 -11.38 -11.65
N ALA A 512 -11.08 -10.12 -12.04
CA ALA A 512 -12.16 -9.14 -11.84
C ALA A 512 -12.53 -8.42 -13.13
N TRP A 513 -13.82 -8.39 -13.47
CA TRP A 513 -14.41 -7.43 -14.39
C TRP A 513 -14.90 -6.20 -13.63
N GLY A 514 -14.59 -5.02 -14.14
CA GLY A 514 -14.93 -3.76 -13.54
C GLY A 514 -15.62 -2.79 -14.48
N LEU A 515 -16.61 -2.08 -13.93
CA LEU A 515 -17.26 -0.92 -14.52
C LEU A 515 -17.10 0.26 -13.60
N ASP A 516 -16.67 1.40 -14.13
CA ASP A 516 -16.51 2.68 -13.41
C ASP A 516 -17.28 3.76 -14.17
N ALA A 517 -17.96 4.65 -13.44
CA ALA A 517 -18.57 5.84 -13.99
C ALA A 517 -18.30 7.03 -13.07
N ALA A 518 -18.10 8.21 -13.64
CA ALA A 518 -17.95 9.45 -12.88
C ALA A 518 -18.56 10.63 -13.64
N TYR A 519 -19.12 11.55 -12.86
CA TYR A 519 -19.53 12.88 -13.29
C TYR A 519 -18.75 13.91 -12.50
N GLU A 520 -18.14 14.88 -13.18
CA GLU A 520 -17.30 15.91 -12.61
C GLU A 520 -17.80 17.30 -13.05
N HIS A 521 -18.23 18.10 -12.08
CA HIS A 521 -18.63 19.48 -12.29
C HIS A 521 -17.52 20.42 -11.87
N TYR A 522 -16.99 21.18 -12.82
CA TYR A 522 -15.88 22.11 -12.62
C TYR A 522 -16.38 23.54 -12.46
N LEU A 523 -16.18 24.09 -11.28
CA LEU A 523 -16.58 25.45 -10.93
C LEU A 523 -15.49 26.51 -11.23
N GLY A 524 -14.38 26.10 -11.87
CA GLY A 524 -13.21 26.95 -12.16
C GLY A 524 -12.28 27.14 -10.97
N ASN A 525 -11.06 27.64 -11.21
CA ASN A 525 -10.03 27.91 -10.19
C ASN A 525 -9.75 26.73 -9.23
N GLY A 526 -9.80 25.49 -9.74
CA GLY A 526 -9.55 24.29 -8.95
C GLY A 526 -10.73 23.82 -8.10
N ALA A 527 -11.89 24.46 -8.18
CA ALA A 527 -13.11 24.00 -7.52
C ALA A 527 -13.77 22.87 -8.32
N LEU A 528 -14.16 21.80 -7.63
CA LEU A 528 -14.68 20.57 -8.20
C LEU A 528 -15.73 19.95 -7.28
N VAL A 529 -16.82 19.48 -7.87
CA VAL A 529 -17.76 18.53 -7.26
C VAL A 529 -17.87 17.32 -8.18
N GLY A 530 -17.57 16.14 -7.66
CA GLY A 530 -17.57 14.90 -8.44
C GLY A 530 -18.34 13.79 -7.75
N VAL A 531 -19.10 13.04 -8.53
CA VAL A 531 -19.76 11.80 -8.11
C VAL A 531 -19.19 10.64 -8.91
N SER A 532 -18.83 9.57 -8.26
CA SER A 532 -18.30 8.36 -8.92
C SER A 532 -18.97 7.10 -8.40
N THR A 533 -19.08 6.11 -9.26
CA THR A 533 -19.58 4.77 -8.89
C THR A 533 -18.71 3.71 -9.53
N TYR A 534 -18.67 2.55 -8.89
CA TYR A 534 -17.97 1.39 -9.42
C TYR A 534 -18.73 0.09 -9.15
N LEU A 535 -18.51 -0.89 -10.00
CA LEU A 535 -18.98 -2.28 -9.85
C LEU A 535 -17.82 -3.21 -10.21
N ARG A 536 -17.58 -4.25 -9.40
CA ARG A 536 -16.61 -5.31 -9.69
C ARG A 536 -17.26 -6.67 -9.47
N ARG A 537 -16.97 -7.62 -10.38
CA ARG A 537 -17.26 -9.05 -10.20
C ARG A 537 -15.94 -9.80 -10.19
N ILE A 538 -15.65 -10.48 -9.08
CA ILE A 538 -14.39 -11.16 -8.81
C ILE A 538 -14.64 -12.65 -8.85
N ARG A 539 -13.84 -13.40 -9.61
CA ARG A 539 -13.83 -14.86 -9.66
C ARG A 539 -12.62 -15.38 -8.92
N ASP A 540 -12.71 -16.60 -8.40
CA ASP A 540 -11.65 -17.27 -7.63
C ASP A 540 -11.18 -16.43 -6.43
N VAL A 541 -12.12 -15.77 -5.73
CA VAL A 541 -11.79 -14.92 -4.58
C VAL A 541 -11.07 -15.74 -3.50
N THR A 542 -10.00 -15.17 -2.96
CA THR A 542 -9.26 -15.78 -1.86
C THR A 542 -9.94 -15.48 -0.54
N VAL A 543 -10.28 -16.53 0.21
CA VAL A 543 -10.82 -16.45 1.57
C VAL A 543 -9.95 -17.26 2.53
N THR A 544 -9.90 -16.85 3.78
CA THR A 544 -9.24 -17.61 4.84
C THR A 544 -10.17 -18.74 5.29
N ARG A 545 -9.63 -19.95 5.40
CA ARG A 545 -10.31 -21.12 5.99
C ARG A 545 -9.63 -21.51 7.27
N LEU A 546 -10.43 -21.79 8.28
CA LEU A 546 -10.02 -22.31 9.57
C LEU A 546 -10.28 -23.83 9.61
N PHE A 547 -9.32 -24.61 10.07
CA PHE A 547 -9.39 -26.07 10.20
C PHE A 547 -8.45 -26.58 11.29
N GLU A 548 -8.68 -27.79 11.75
CA GLU A 548 -7.76 -28.47 12.66
C GLU A 548 -6.73 -29.31 11.87
N GLN A 549 -5.48 -29.21 12.26
CA GLN A 549 -4.38 -30.01 11.71
C GLN A 549 -3.35 -30.30 12.80
N ASP A 550 -2.94 -31.56 12.93
CA ASP A 550 -1.93 -32.03 13.90
C ASP A 550 -2.22 -31.58 15.35
N GLY A 551 -3.49 -31.63 15.75
CA GLY A 551 -3.96 -31.25 17.09
C GLY A 551 -4.02 -29.76 17.38
N GLY A 552 -3.82 -28.89 16.40
CA GLY A 552 -3.92 -27.43 16.52
C GLY A 552 -4.80 -26.79 15.46
N TRP A 553 -5.33 -25.61 15.76
CA TRP A 553 -6.10 -24.79 14.83
C TRP A 553 -5.17 -24.06 13.86
N VAL A 554 -5.50 -24.14 12.59
CA VAL A 554 -4.73 -23.54 11.49
C VAL A 554 -5.65 -22.74 10.59
N GLU A 555 -5.23 -21.55 10.18
CA GLU A 555 -5.87 -20.80 9.11
C GLU A 555 -4.97 -20.71 7.88
N ALA A 556 -5.57 -20.86 6.70
CA ALA A 556 -4.85 -20.72 5.43
C ALA A 556 -5.73 -20.07 4.35
N PRO A 557 -5.13 -19.37 3.36
CA PRO A 557 -5.86 -18.80 2.24
C PRO A 557 -6.21 -19.86 1.19
N PHE A 558 -7.45 -19.82 0.67
CA PHE A 558 -7.93 -20.68 -0.41
C PHE A 558 -8.76 -19.89 -1.41
N ASN A 559 -8.66 -20.22 -2.71
CA ASN A 559 -9.62 -19.71 -3.68
C ASN A 559 -10.99 -20.36 -3.46
N ASN A 560 -12.03 -19.57 -3.20
CA ASN A 560 -13.36 -20.08 -2.85
C ASN A 560 -14.49 -19.24 -3.43
N GLY A 561 -14.85 -19.56 -4.69
CA GLY A 561 -16.02 -18.99 -5.33
C GLY A 561 -15.84 -17.57 -5.86
N ASN A 562 -16.93 -16.81 -5.85
CA ASN A 562 -16.97 -15.49 -6.45
C ASN A 562 -17.36 -14.43 -5.40
N ALA A 563 -17.02 -13.20 -5.72
CA ALA A 563 -17.47 -12.05 -4.96
C ALA A 563 -17.93 -10.92 -5.89
N SER A 564 -18.80 -10.07 -5.36
CA SER A 564 -19.15 -8.80 -5.98
C SER A 564 -18.87 -7.64 -5.04
N THR A 565 -18.44 -6.51 -5.59
CA THR A 565 -18.28 -5.27 -4.82
C THR A 565 -18.72 -4.08 -5.67
N ARG A 566 -19.36 -3.11 -5.02
CA ARG A 566 -19.84 -1.87 -5.64
C ARG A 566 -19.74 -0.72 -4.64
N GLY A 567 -19.75 0.50 -5.15
CA GLY A 567 -19.73 1.67 -4.29
C GLY A 567 -20.05 2.96 -5.02
N VAL A 568 -20.35 3.98 -4.21
CA VAL A 568 -20.59 5.35 -4.65
C VAL A 568 -19.67 6.27 -3.86
N GLY A 569 -19.05 7.23 -4.52
CA GLY A 569 -18.19 8.24 -3.92
C GLY A 569 -18.61 9.66 -4.31
N LEU A 570 -18.54 10.58 -3.35
CA LEU A 570 -18.65 12.00 -3.54
C LEU A 570 -17.31 12.65 -3.22
N GLU A 571 -16.84 13.50 -4.10
CA GLU A 571 -15.62 14.30 -3.96
C GLU A 571 -15.97 15.78 -4.12
N THR A 572 -15.51 16.62 -3.19
CA THR A 572 -15.69 18.06 -3.27
C THR A 572 -14.39 18.76 -2.89
N LYS A 573 -13.99 19.71 -3.70
CA LYS A 573 -12.89 20.66 -3.45
C LYS A 573 -13.40 22.05 -3.78
N LEU A 574 -13.52 22.90 -2.76
CA LEU A 574 -14.27 24.13 -2.90
C LEU A 574 -13.61 25.28 -2.12
N PRO A 575 -12.91 26.21 -2.79
CA PRO A 575 -12.53 27.48 -2.21
C PRO A 575 -13.79 28.30 -1.86
N LEU A 576 -13.94 28.70 -0.58
CA LEU A 576 -15.15 29.39 -0.10
C LEU A 576 -15.41 30.72 -0.81
N ARG A 577 -14.33 31.42 -1.19
CA ARG A 577 -14.41 32.64 -2.01
C ARG A 577 -15.06 32.44 -3.37
N ARG A 578 -15.17 31.20 -3.85
CA ARG A 578 -15.89 30.89 -5.09
C ARG A 578 -17.40 30.95 -4.91
N LEU A 579 -17.92 30.62 -3.75
CA LEU A 579 -19.35 30.74 -3.42
C LEU A 579 -19.69 32.15 -2.95
N LEU A 580 -18.82 32.73 -2.14
CA LEU A 580 -19.00 34.04 -1.52
C LEU A 580 -17.70 34.85 -1.71
N PRO A 581 -17.64 35.80 -2.64
CA PRO A 581 -16.42 36.57 -2.95
C PRO A 581 -15.80 37.29 -1.75
N SER A 582 -16.62 37.72 -0.78
CA SER A 582 -16.19 38.37 0.47
C SER A 582 -15.74 37.41 1.56
N ALA A 583 -15.86 36.09 1.35
CA ALA A 583 -15.49 35.09 2.34
C ALA A 583 -13.97 35.07 2.62
N PRO A 584 -13.54 34.63 3.81
CA PRO A 584 -12.14 34.40 4.09
C PRO A 584 -11.55 33.36 3.13
N ALA A 585 -10.21 33.34 3.02
CA ALA A 585 -9.48 32.40 2.15
C ALA A 585 -9.50 30.98 2.73
N VAL A 586 -10.68 30.37 2.77
CA VAL A 586 -10.91 29.01 3.25
C VAL A 586 -11.09 28.07 2.07
N ASP A 587 -10.33 26.97 2.04
CA ASP A 587 -10.46 25.88 1.09
C ASP A 587 -11.11 24.67 1.79
N LEU A 588 -12.30 24.27 1.33
CA LEU A 588 -13.04 23.12 1.87
C LEU A 588 -12.82 21.88 1.02
N ARG A 589 -12.73 20.73 1.66
CA ARG A 589 -12.62 19.42 1.02
C ARG A 589 -13.54 18.42 1.71
N ALA A 590 -14.24 17.62 0.92
CA ALA A 590 -15.04 16.52 1.41
C ALA A 590 -14.92 15.34 0.46
N ASN A 591 -14.65 14.16 1.04
CA ASN A 591 -14.61 12.90 0.33
C ASN A 591 -15.44 11.89 1.12
N LEU A 592 -16.54 11.41 0.53
CA LEU A 592 -17.43 10.44 1.13
C LEU A 592 -17.47 9.22 0.22
N ALA A 593 -17.44 8.01 0.79
CA ALA A 593 -17.62 6.80 0.00
C ALA A 593 -18.44 5.76 0.77
N ARG A 594 -19.41 5.17 0.10
CA ARG A 594 -20.19 4.02 0.57
C ARG A 594 -19.90 2.82 -0.29
N ASN A 595 -19.52 1.69 0.34
CA ASN A 595 -19.13 0.46 -0.32
C ASN A 595 -19.98 -0.70 0.17
N TRP A 596 -20.29 -1.63 -0.74
CA TRP A 596 -20.97 -2.88 -0.45
C TRP A 596 -20.22 -4.02 -1.14
N SER A 597 -20.13 -5.17 -0.50
CA SER A 597 -19.63 -6.39 -1.11
C SER A 597 -20.34 -7.62 -0.59
N ARG A 598 -20.18 -8.71 -1.32
CA ARG A 598 -20.72 -10.02 -0.98
C ARG A 598 -19.82 -11.11 -1.54
N ILE A 599 -19.56 -12.13 -0.74
CA ILE A 599 -18.90 -13.37 -1.14
C ILE A 599 -20.00 -14.42 -1.27
N ASP A 600 -20.10 -15.08 -2.44
CA ASP A 600 -21.25 -15.94 -2.75
C ASP A 600 -21.29 -17.21 -1.89
N ASN A 601 -20.13 -17.81 -1.60
CA ASN A 601 -20.00 -19.07 -0.85
C ASN A 601 -19.91 -18.89 0.68
N VAL A 602 -20.11 -17.67 1.18
CA VAL A 602 -20.18 -17.38 2.62
C VAL A 602 -21.61 -17.04 3.00
N PRO A 603 -22.21 -17.67 4.04
CA PRO A 603 -23.59 -17.37 4.42
C PRO A 603 -23.74 -15.93 4.91
N GLY A 604 -24.87 -15.29 4.57
CA GLY A 604 -25.23 -13.98 5.08
C GLY A 604 -25.84 -14.05 6.50
N PRO A 605 -26.06 -12.91 7.14
CA PRO A 605 -25.59 -11.58 6.78
C PRO A 605 -24.09 -11.37 7.04
N ASP A 606 -23.56 -10.18 6.66
CA ASP A 606 -22.18 -9.74 6.90
C ASP A 606 -21.08 -10.46 6.08
N ASN A 607 -21.48 -11.22 5.06
CA ASN A 607 -20.58 -11.96 4.15
C ASN A 607 -19.88 -11.05 3.12
N ARG A 608 -19.38 -9.91 3.59
CA ARG A 608 -18.63 -8.95 2.79
C ARG A 608 -17.16 -9.36 2.68
N LEU A 609 -16.47 -8.79 1.70
CA LEU A 609 -15.00 -8.89 1.65
C LEU A 609 -14.40 -8.34 2.95
N GLU A 610 -13.55 -9.11 3.58
CA GLU A 610 -13.02 -8.86 4.93
C GLU A 610 -12.42 -7.47 5.07
N THR A 611 -11.60 -7.07 4.12
CA THR A 611 -10.88 -5.80 4.16
C THR A 611 -11.74 -4.60 3.74
N GLN A 612 -12.97 -4.81 3.23
CA GLN A 612 -13.79 -3.72 2.74
C GLN A 612 -14.35 -2.85 3.87
N THR A 613 -13.99 -1.57 3.85
CA THR A 613 -14.58 -0.54 4.72
C THR A 613 -15.93 -0.10 4.14
N PRO A 614 -17.06 -0.28 4.88
CA PRO A 614 -18.40 -0.02 4.33
C PRO A 614 -18.67 1.45 4.04
N PHE A 615 -18.14 2.36 4.87
CA PHE A 615 -18.30 3.79 4.70
C PHE A 615 -17.06 4.53 5.17
N THR A 616 -16.62 5.51 4.39
CA THR A 616 -15.53 6.42 4.72
C THR A 616 -15.98 7.86 4.50
N ALA A 617 -15.55 8.75 5.40
CA ALA A 617 -15.71 10.18 5.25
C ALA A 617 -14.40 10.88 5.60
N ASN A 618 -13.99 11.82 4.77
CA ASN A 618 -12.84 12.68 5.00
C ASN A 618 -13.27 14.12 4.75
N LEU A 619 -13.22 14.95 5.80
CA LEU A 619 -13.63 16.35 5.76
C LEU A 619 -12.45 17.22 6.16
N GLY A 620 -12.05 18.13 5.31
CA GLY A 620 -10.91 19.03 5.54
C GLY A 620 -11.25 20.49 5.29
N ALA A 621 -10.59 21.38 6.04
CA ALA A 621 -10.64 22.81 5.84
C ALA A 621 -9.27 23.42 6.07
N ASP A 622 -8.87 24.35 5.19
CA ASP A 622 -7.64 25.11 5.29
C ASP A 622 -7.96 26.61 5.23
N TYR A 623 -7.50 27.37 6.20
CA TYR A 623 -7.65 28.82 6.25
C TYR A 623 -6.31 29.52 6.12
N ARG A 624 -6.16 30.35 5.10
CA ARG A 624 -4.97 31.17 4.85
C ARG A 624 -5.11 32.56 5.45
N LEU A 625 -4.32 32.84 6.46
CA LEU A 625 -4.18 34.17 7.08
C LEU A 625 -3.09 34.92 6.32
N GLU A 626 -3.46 35.56 5.21
CA GLU A 626 -2.51 36.19 4.26
C GLU A 626 -1.58 37.21 4.92
N ARG A 627 -2.09 37.99 5.91
CA ARG A 627 -1.30 38.99 6.64
C ARG A 627 -0.18 38.42 7.50
N MET A 628 -0.33 37.20 7.96
CA MET A 628 0.63 36.54 8.86
C MET A 628 1.49 35.50 8.17
N ALA A 629 1.31 35.28 6.87
CA ALA A 629 1.87 34.16 6.11
C ALA A 629 1.64 32.79 6.80
N LEU A 630 0.50 32.68 7.48
CA LEU A 630 0.11 31.51 8.28
C LEU A 630 -1.05 30.79 7.63
N THR A 631 -0.95 29.49 7.50
CA THR A 631 -2.06 28.62 7.12
C THR A 631 -2.40 27.71 8.29
N VAL A 632 -3.65 27.70 8.71
CA VAL A 632 -4.16 26.75 9.72
C VAL A 632 -5.20 25.86 9.06
N GLY A 633 -5.26 24.63 9.46
CA GLY A 633 -6.23 23.71 8.90
C GLY A 633 -6.43 22.47 9.74
N GLY A 634 -7.41 21.68 9.31
CA GLY A 634 -7.72 20.43 9.97
C GLY A 634 -8.40 19.43 9.04
N ASN A 635 -8.41 18.19 9.48
CA ASN A 635 -9.01 17.09 8.77
C ASN A 635 -9.68 16.13 9.76
N LEU A 636 -10.94 15.79 9.50
CA LEU A 636 -11.68 14.75 10.20
C LEU A 636 -11.79 13.53 9.30
N ASN A 637 -11.27 12.40 9.76
CA ASN A 637 -11.32 11.12 9.06
C ASN A 637 -12.22 10.16 9.83
N TYR A 638 -13.19 9.56 9.14
CA TYR A 638 -14.11 8.57 9.67
C TYR A 638 -14.10 7.31 8.79
N GLN A 639 -14.00 6.14 9.42
CA GLN A 639 -14.12 4.83 8.77
C GLN A 639 -15.10 3.97 9.59
N ALA A 640 -16.14 3.49 8.93
CA ALA A 640 -17.09 2.60 9.59
C ALA A 640 -16.47 1.24 9.90
N GLY A 641 -16.78 0.73 11.06
CA GLY A 641 -16.49 -0.64 11.47
C GLY A 641 -17.64 -1.60 11.16
N GLY A 642 -17.79 -2.61 11.99
CA GLY A 642 -18.85 -3.61 11.99
C GLY A 642 -18.38 -5.02 11.67
N PRO A 643 -19.27 -6.01 11.74
CA PRO A 643 -18.96 -7.41 11.58
C PRO A 643 -18.66 -7.78 10.12
N VAL A 644 -17.85 -8.83 9.97
CA VAL A 644 -17.56 -9.52 8.71
C VAL A 644 -17.62 -11.01 8.97
N ARG A 645 -18.41 -11.74 8.20
CA ARG A 645 -18.44 -13.20 8.23
C ARG A 645 -17.45 -13.76 7.21
N GLN A 646 -16.47 -14.51 7.67
CA GLN A 646 -15.49 -15.19 6.79
C GLN A 646 -15.95 -16.60 6.42
N ALA A 647 -16.64 -17.29 7.33
CA ALA A 647 -17.17 -18.63 7.15
C ALA A 647 -18.48 -18.79 7.95
N ALA A 648 -19.12 -19.94 7.87
CA ALA A 648 -20.32 -20.22 8.65
C ALA A 648 -20.09 -20.02 10.16
N GLN A 649 -18.95 -20.44 10.65
CA GLN A 649 -18.56 -20.42 12.08
C GLN A 649 -17.73 -19.19 12.46
N VAL A 650 -17.12 -18.49 11.51
CA VAL A 650 -16.11 -17.44 11.80
C VAL A 650 -16.66 -16.06 11.46
N LYS A 651 -16.68 -15.18 12.47
CA LYS A 651 -16.97 -13.76 12.32
C LYS A 651 -15.85 -12.92 12.90
N LEU A 652 -15.48 -11.90 12.19
CA LEU A 652 -14.57 -10.84 12.64
C LEU A 652 -15.34 -9.53 12.78
N GLY A 653 -14.80 -8.60 13.53
CA GLY A 653 -15.35 -7.26 13.53
C GLY A 653 -14.41 -6.24 14.14
N ARG A 654 -14.70 -4.98 13.88
CA ARG A 654 -13.94 -3.85 14.42
C ARG A 654 -14.84 -2.66 14.70
N SER A 655 -14.44 -1.83 15.67
CA SER A 655 -15.07 -0.55 15.94
C SER A 655 -14.87 0.44 14.77
N ALA A 656 -15.72 1.46 14.70
CA ALA A 656 -15.47 2.58 13.78
C ALA A 656 -14.21 3.33 14.21
N LYS A 657 -13.48 3.90 13.22
CA LYS A 657 -12.29 4.72 13.41
C LYS A 657 -12.61 6.18 13.17
N ARG A 658 -12.20 7.06 14.09
CA ARG A 658 -12.37 8.52 14.02
C ARG A 658 -11.05 9.18 14.36
N GLU A 659 -10.54 10.01 13.46
CA GLU A 659 -9.29 10.76 13.68
C GLU A 659 -9.53 12.23 13.34
N LEU A 660 -9.10 13.11 14.24
CA LEU A 660 -9.05 14.56 14.02
C LEU A 660 -7.60 14.99 14.02
N ASP A 661 -7.20 15.61 12.92
CA ASP A 661 -5.86 16.18 12.72
C ASP A 661 -5.99 17.69 12.56
N LEU A 662 -5.14 18.46 13.23
CA LEU A 662 -5.04 19.91 13.10
C LEU A 662 -3.59 20.30 12.81
N TYR A 663 -3.39 21.38 12.05
CA TYR A 663 -2.06 21.87 11.75
C TYR A 663 -1.99 23.38 11.61
N ALA A 664 -0.79 23.91 11.78
CA ALA A 664 -0.41 25.29 11.47
C ALA A 664 0.90 25.28 10.67
N LEU A 665 0.92 25.95 9.51
CA LEU A 665 2.10 26.16 8.69
C LEU A 665 2.40 27.65 8.64
N TRP A 666 3.51 28.05 9.24
CA TRP A 666 3.98 29.44 9.26
C TRP A 666 5.21 29.59 8.36
N LYS A 667 5.10 30.41 7.31
CA LYS A 667 6.21 30.82 6.47
C LYS A 667 6.88 32.03 7.13
N ILE A 668 7.94 31.77 7.89
CA ILE A 668 8.69 32.80 8.65
C ILE A 668 9.31 33.81 7.66
N ASP A 669 9.91 33.28 6.61
CA ASP A 669 10.45 34.03 5.48
C ASP A 669 10.37 33.21 4.18
N THR A 670 11.04 33.66 3.11
CA THR A 670 11.03 32.97 1.79
C THR A 670 11.76 31.64 1.78
N LYS A 671 12.61 31.37 2.77
CA LYS A 671 13.46 30.18 2.91
C LYS A 671 13.08 29.31 4.09
N THR A 672 12.43 29.87 5.11
CA THR A 672 12.20 29.19 6.39
C THR A 672 10.71 29.02 6.64
N GLN A 673 10.31 27.80 6.97
CA GLN A 673 8.93 27.51 7.40
C GLN A 673 8.91 26.63 8.65
N LEU A 674 7.97 26.92 9.52
CA LEU A 674 7.68 26.13 10.73
C LEU A 674 6.31 25.48 10.59
N ARG A 675 6.25 24.18 10.87
CA ARG A 675 5.01 23.42 10.90
C ARG A 675 4.79 22.86 12.29
N VAL A 676 3.58 23.02 12.80
CA VAL A 676 3.11 22.41 14.03
C VAL A 676 1.85 21.62 13.72
N ALA A 677 1.79 20.35 14.09
CA ALA A 677 0.65 19.48 13.81
C ALA A 677 0.30 18.62 15.02
N GLY A 678 -1.00 18.45 15.24
CA GLY A 678 -1.58 17.49 16.16
C GLY A 678 -2.39 16.46 15.39
N SER A 679 -2.03 15.19 15.47
CA SER A 679 -2.73 14.10 14.79
C SER A 679 -3.43 13.20 15.81
N ASN A 680 -4.55 12.57 15.39
CA ASN A 680 -5.37 11.69 16.22
C ASN A 680 -5.79 12.34 17.57
N LEU A 681 -6.23 13.58 17.53
CA LEU A 681 -6.57 14.36 18.73
C LEU A 681 -7.76 13.78 19.51
N LEU A 682 -8.64 13.00 18.86
CA LEU A 682 -9.78 12.34 19.50
C LEU A 682 -9.37 11.16 20.38
N ARG A 683 -8.19 10.58 20.20
CA ARG A 683 -7.64 9.47 21.02
C ARG A 683 -8.63 8.30 21.18
N GLN A 684 -9.37 7.97 20.11
CA GLN A 684 -10.37 6.94 20.16
C GLN A 684 -9.75 5.56 20.36
N THR A 685 -10.22 4.81 21.34
CA THR A 685 -9.89 3.39 21.54
C THR A 685 -10.42 2.56 20.38
N ALA A 686 -9.58 1.71 19.82
CA ALA A 686 -9.97 0.70 18.83
C ALA A 686 -10.35 -0.59 19.54
N THR A 687 -11.39 -1.24 19.03
CA THR A 687 -11.81 -2.58 19.47
C THR A 687 -11.94 -3.47 18.25
N GLU A 688 -11.31 -4.63 18.30
CA GLU A 688 -11.44 -5.69 17.31
C GLU A 688 -11.90 -6.96 18.01
N TRP A 689 -12.70 -7.77 17.33
CA TRP A 689 -13.16 -9.04 17.88
C TRP A 689 -13.16 -10.14 16.82
N HIS A 690 -12.94 -11.36 17.29
CA HIS A 690 -12.97 -12.59 16.53
C HIS A 690 -13.90 -13.57 17.23
N ASP A 691 -14.95 -14.03 16.54
CA ASP A 691 -15.92 -15.00 17.04
C ASP A 691 -15.74 -16.33 16.30
N TYR A 692 -15.72 -17.41 17.05
CA TYR A 692 -15.91 -18.75 16.55
C TYR A 692 -17.23 -19.30 17.14
N ILE A 693 -18.12 -19.71 16.25
CA ILE A 693 -19.48 -20.17 16.58
C ILE A 693 -19.57 -21.63 16.23
N ASP A 694 -19.58 -22.48 17.25
CA ASP A 694 -19.80 -23.92 17.12
C ASP A 694 -21.25 -24.28 17.48
N VAL A 695 -21.61 -25.57 17.29
CA VAL A 695 -22.96 -26.08 17.60
C VAL A 695 -23.35 -25.82 19.05
N ASP A 696 -22.41 -26.03 19.99
CA ASP A 696 -22.64 -26.01 21.42
C ASP A 696 -21.90 -24.87 22.15
N SER A 697 -21.18 -24.02 21.45
CA SER A 697 -20.40 -22.96 22.09
C SER A 697 -20.12 -21.77 21.18
N ILE A 698 -19.92 -20.61 21.80
CA ILE A 698 -19.40 -19.42 21.14
C ILE A 698 -18.14 -18.99 21.88
N ARG A 699 -17.04 -18.91 21.16
CA ARG A 699 -15.78 -18.35 21.67
C ARG A 699 -15.54 -17.00 21.03
N ARG A 700 -15.25 -15.99 21.82
CA ARG A 700 -14.92 -14.64 21.38
C ARG A 700 -13.61 -14.18 21.97
N ARG A 701 -12.74 -13.67 21.13
CA ARG A 701 -11.54 -12.92 21.48
C ARG A 701 -11.75 -11.45 21.12
N THR A 702 -11.54 -10.55 22.06
CA THR A 702 -11.72 -9.11 21.88
C THR A 702 -10.44 -8.37 22.26
N THR A 703 -9.87 -7.64 21.34
CA THR A 703 -8.68 -6.79 21.56
C THR A 703 -9.10 -5.34 21.67
N VAL A 704 -8.71 -4.68 22.75
CA VAL A 704 -8.98 -3.27 23.06
C VAL A 704 -7.66 -2.52 23.06
N THR A 705 -7.46 -1.66 22.05
CA THR A 705 -6.21 -0.90 21.85
C THR A 705 -6.46 0.58 22.08
N PRO A 706 -5.98 1.18 23.18
CA PRO A 706 -5.99 2.62 23.38
C PRO A 706 -5.17 3.33 22.29
N SER A 707 -5.55 4.53 21.93
CA SER A 707 -4.78 5.35 21.00
C SER A 707 -4.28 6.64 21.65
N ALA A 708 -3.19 7.18 21.15
CA ALA A 708 -2.61 8.42 21.64
C ALA A 708 -2.55 9.49 20.53
N ALA A 709 -2.72 10.75 20.93
CA ALA A 709 -2.47 11.87 20.04
C ALA A 709 -0.97 12.00 19.78
N THR A 710 -0.61 12.43 18.58
CA THR A 710 0.76 12.77 18.19
C THR A 710 0.88 14.28 18.03
N LEU A 711 1.79 14.91 18.76
CA LEU A 711 2.19 16.29 18.54
C LEU A 711 3.50 16.32 17.77
N ARG A 712 3.60 17.21 16.77
CA ARG A 712 4.72 17.27 15.85
C ARG A 712 5.13 18.71 15.57
N ILE A 713 6.43 18.96 15.55
CA ILE A 713 7.02 20.24 15.16
C ILE A 713 8.10 19.95 14.12
N VAL A 714 8.07 20.68 12.99
CA VAL A 714 9.06 20.55 11.92
C VAL A 714 9.50 21.94 11.48
N LEU A 715 10.81 22.18 11.51
CA LEU A 715 11.45 23.36 10.94
C LEU A 715 12.14 22.96 9.63
N GLU A 716 11.82 23.66 8.57
CA GLU A 716 12.43 23.48 7.25
C GLU A 716 13.12 24.78 6.83
N HIS A 717 14.36 24.67 6.35
CA HIS A 717 15.16 25.79 5.87
C HIS A 717 15.79 25.49 4.51
N GLN A 718 15.65 26.41 3.56
CA GLN A 718 16.32 26.38 2.26
C GLN A 718 17.61 27.17 2.35
N LEU A 719 18.74 26.51 2.07
CA LEU A 719 20.10 27.08 2.20
C LEU A 719 20.47 27.95 1.00
#